data_13eb42f539578ec01ef33be25fce7b67
#
_entry.id   13eb42f539578ec01ef33be25fce7b67
#
_cell.length_a   1.000
_cell.length_b   1.000
_cell.length_c   1.000
_cell.angle_alpha   90.00
_cell.angle_beta   90.00
_cell.angle_gamma   90.00
#
_symmetry.space_group_name_H-M   'P 1'
#
loop_
_entity.id
_entity.type
_entity.pdbx_description
1 polymer ?
#
loop_
_entity_poly.entity_id
_entity_poly.type
_entity_poly.pdbx_seq_one_letter_code
_entity_poly.pdbx_strand_id
1 'polypeptide(L)'
;MLAAGQEDTHTPLRYKEPVAKQLKDMPATDNPFAKEGVHIEVNARGCVVDIPLSADENIYGFGLQMGSFVQNNKKKRPLVNDHPLKDLGYTHAPQPFYISNKGYAVLINTARYTTFYIGTNRKNTDYTPSEDSQKAKLSTDELYRSSAQSGSKPRIQVDIPGAKGISVLVFAGPDMNAALRRYNLFAGGGSMPALWGLGMKFRLKTDSKQEDAYRIAHYLRNKHIPCDVIGLEPKWQTRAYSCSYVWNNEHFPNPNELIARTRAMGYKLNLWEHAFVHHSSPLHPLLKPKSGSHLVWNGLVPDFADSATQHIFAAYHDSCFVQKGITAFKMDECDNSNITRGDLNWSFPELSAFPSGIDGEQMHQLFGLLYQKTLYGVFRKHGMRTCLDVRASGALASPYPVSIYSDTYDLEDYVRMVCNAGLTGLLWSPEVRESADEEDFFRRVQVAVLSAQTLFNGWYLRNPAWLQFDKQLNNEDKFLPTATKNEDVVRQLLNFRMSLVPYLYAQFARYRTEGTPPFKPLVLNYPNDKAAAAIDNQFLIGDDLLACPIVGKGNERMVYLPEGNWYNFNTNEKLEGGRSHNVHFALHEVPLFVREGTILPLAELTDCITPQTTFVLNCRVYGKQARNTSLFEDDGISYAFESGIYNKVWLSWNGRGNIKRTGKFKGVRYKVKSWTLIG
;
A
#
# COMPACT_ATOMS: atom_id res chain seq x y z
N MET A 1 3.77 16.24 20.62
CA MET A 1 2.61 16.88 19.97
C MET A 1 2.63 18.36 20.32
N LEU A 2 2.49 19.20 19.31
CA LEU A 2 2.36 20.67 19.41
C LEU A 2 0.96 21.01 18.93
N ALA A 3 0.29 21.97 19.57
CA ALA A 3 -1.05 22.37 19.19
C ALA A 3 -1.28 23.88 19.40
N ALA A 4 -2.12 24.47 18.57
CA ALA A 4 -2.58 25.86 18.70
C ALA A 4 -4.02 26.00 18.19
N GLY A 5 -4.81 26.87 18.84
CA GLY A 5 -6.19 27.11 18.49
C GLY A 5 -7.16 25.97 18.80
N GLN A 6 -8.34 26.00 18.19
CA GLN A 6 -9.38 24.97 18.32
C GLN A 6 -9.28 24.00 17.14
N GLU A 7 -8.83 22.76 17.39
CA GLU A 7 -8.72 21.74 16.35
C GLU A 7 -10.10 21.36 15.78
N ASP A 8 -10.08 20.92 14.51
CA ASP A 8 -11.24 20.31 13.89
C ASP A 8 -11.63 19.01 14.61
N THR A 9 -12.92 18.75 14.69
CA THR A 9 -13.47 17.52 15.32
C THR A 9 -13.12 16.28 14.50
N HIS A 10 -13.07 16.39 13.18
CA HIS A 10 -12.89 15.29 12.25
C HIS A 10 -11.46 15.33 11.65
N THR A 11 -10.56 14.57 12.27
CA THR A 11 -9.15 14.46 11.87
C THR A 11 -8.75 12.99 11.77
N PRO A 12 -7.63 12.64 11.09
CA PRO A 12 -7.11 11.27 11.09
C PRO A 12 -6.91 10.69 12.49
N LEU A 13 -6.48 11.52 13.45
CA LEU A 13 -6.26 11.09 14.84
C LEU A 13 -7.53 10.59 15.54
N ARG A 14 -8.68 11.18 15.24
CA ARG A 14 -9.98 10.73 15.77
C ARG A 14 -10.33 9.32 15.35
N TYR A 15 -9.97 8.95 14.13
CA TYR A 15 -10.41 7.69 13.50
C TYR A 15 -9.38 6.57 13.55
N LYS A 16 -8.18 6.84 14.07
CA LYS A 16 -7.12 5.83 14.15
C LYS A 16 -7.48 4.65 15.08
N GLU A 17 -6.83 3.54 14.87
CA GLU A 17 -6.89 2.41 15.79
C GLU A 17 -6.15 2.70 17.12
N PRO A 18 -6.43 1.95 18.19
CA PRO A 18 -5.69 2.08 19.45
C PRO A 18 -4.19 1.91 19.25
N VAL A 19 -3.41 2.67 20.02
CA VAL A 19 -1.94 2.62 19.97
C VAL A 19 -1.45 1.20 20.28
N ALA A 20 -0.52 0.69 19.50
CA ALA A 20 0.08 -0.63 19.72
C ALA A 20 0.89 -0.64 21.01
N LYS A 21 0.76 -1.72 21.79
CA LYS A 21 1.42 -1.86 23.11
C LYS A 21 2.93 -1.70 23.01
N GLN A 22 3.52 -2.16 21.94
CA GLN A 22 4.96 -2.15 21.67
C GLN A 22 5.55 -0.74 21.51
N LEU A 23 4.73 0.29 21.31
CA LEU A 23 5.23 1.67 21.30
C LEU A 23 5.90 2.06 22.63
N LYS A 24 5.42 1.50 23.74
CA LYS A 24 5.97 1.77 25.09
C LYS A 24 7.39 1.21 25.27
N ASP A 25 7.74 0.19 24.47
CA ASP A 25 9.05 -0.48 24.55
C ASP A 25 10.11 0.25 23.70
N MET A 26 9.73 1.26 22.94
CA MET A 26 10.68 2.05 22.16
C MET A 26 11.41 3.06 23.06
N PRO A 27 12.74 3.20 22.90
CA PRO A 27 13.54 4.10 23.74
C PRO A 27 13.09 5.56 23.57
N ALA A 28 13.15 6.35 24.64
CA ALA A 28 12.89 7.79 24.56
C ALA A 28 13.89 8.46 23.59
N THR A 29 13.47 9.54 22.96
CA THR A 29 14.30 10.32 22.04
C THR A 29 14.09 11.82 22.28
N ASP A 30 15.10 12.61 21.97
CA ASP A 30 15.05 14.06 22.05
C ASP A 30 14.10 14.66 21.01
N ASN A 31 13.64 15.87 21.29
CA ASN A 31 12.88 16.66 20.34
C ASN A 31 13.81 17.15 19.20
N PRO A 32 13.59 16.78 17.95
CA PRO A 32 14.43 17.18 16.82
C PRO A 32 14.41 18.70 16.57
N PHE A 33 13.40 19.40 17.10
CA PHE A 33 13.20 20.85 16.95
C PHE A 33 13.55 21.64 18.22
N ALA A 34 14.34 21.07 19.14
CA ALA A 34 14.65 21.74 20.41
C ALA A 34 15.41 23.07 20.26
N LYS A 35 16.21 23.23 19.19
CA LYS A 35 17.02 24.42 18.92
C LYS A 35 16.27 25.50 18.12
N GLU A 36 15.45 25.05 17.16
CA GLU A 36 14.63 25.92 16.31
C GLU A 36 13.21 25.40 16.38
N GLY A 37 12.32 26.13 17.02
CA GLY A 37 10.94 25.69 17.27
C GLY A 37 10.10 25.53 16.00
N VAL A 38 9.09 24.69 16.08
CA VAL A 38 7.96 24.68 15.14
C VAL A 38 7.04 25.84 15.54
N HIS A 39 6.70 26.70 14.61
CA HIS A 39 5.79 27.82 14.84
C HIS A 39 4.44 27.55 14.21
N ILE A 40 3.37 27.84 14.94
CA ILE A 40 1.98 27.68 14.49
C ILE A 40 1.31 29.05 14.61
N GLU A 41 0.87 29.59 13.50
CA GLU A 41 0.05 30.79 13.44
C GLU A 41 -1.38 30.46 13.13
N VAL A 42 -2.32 30.97 13.93
CA VAL A 42 -3.77 30.83 13.69
C VAL A 42 -4.32 32.19 13.42
N ASN A 43 -4.96 32.39 12.28
CA ASN A 43 -5.53 33.68 11.87
C ASN A 43 -6.92 33.50 11.24
N ALA A 44 -7.55 34.57 10.81
CA ALA A 44 -8.90 34.57 10.26
C ALA A 44 -9.07 33.72 8.98
N ARG A 45 -7.97 33.39 8.27
CA ARG A 45 -7.99 32.60 7.03
C ARG A 45 -7.70 31.13 7.23
N GLY A 46 -7.09 30.76 8.36
CA GLY A 46 -6.67 29.39 8.63
C GLY A 46 -5.46 29.29 9.53
N CYS A 47 -4.76 28.17 9.43
CA CYS A 47 -3.51 27.93 10.15
C CYS A 47 -2.32 27.89 9.19
N VAL A 48 -1.19 28.41 9.65
CA VAL A 48 0.12 28.24 9.00
C VAL A 48 1.06 27.57 9.98
N VAL A 49 1.67 26.47 9.56
CA VAL A 49 2.71 25.76 10.33
C VAL A 49 4.05 25.98 9.65
N ASP A 50 5.04 26.42 10.41
CA ASP A 50 6.38 26.69 9.94
C ASP A 50 7.38 25.80 10.68
N ILE A 51 8.06 24.91 9.92
CA ILE A 51 8.93 23.85 10.44
C ILE A 51 10.34 24.06 9.91
N PRO A 52 11.38 24.04 10.79
CA PRO A 52 12.78 24.12 10.35
C PRO A 52 13.13 23.00 9.37
N LEU A 53 13.96 23.34 8.37
CA LEU A 53 14.53 22.39 7.40
C LEU A 53 16.04 22.64 7.30
N SER A 54 16.85 21.60 7.44
CA SER A 54 18.30 21.70 7.27
C SER A 54 18.70 21.66 5.79
N ALA A 55 19.81 22.27 5.42
CA ALA A 55 20.26 22.37 4.03
C ALA A 55 20.62 20.99 3.41
N ASP A 56 21.06 20.05 4.24
CA ASP A 56 21.43 18.67 3.87
C ASP A 56 20.34 17.65 4.18
N GLU A 57 19.12 18.11 4.38
CA GLU A 57 17.98 17.27 4.74
C GLU A 57 17.15 16.89 3.53
N ASN A 58 16.84 15.62 3.40
CA ASN A 58 15.92 15.09 2.41
C ASN A 58 14.57 14.74 3.04
N ILE A 59 13.51 15.19 2.39
CA ILE A 59 12.12 14.96 2.78
C ILE A 59 11.47 13.96 1.82
N TYR A 60 10.74 13.00 2.39
CA TYR A 60 10.01 11.94 1.69
C TYR A 60 8.59 11.84 2.23
N GLY A 61 7.72 11.07 1.58
CA GLY A 61 6.40 10.75 2.11
C GLY A 61 5.25 11.38 1.34
N PHE A 62 4.28 11.98 2.02
CA PHE A 62 3.00 12.52 1.50
C PHE A 62 2.03 11.44 1.01
N GLY A 63 2.14 10.23 1.55
CA GLY A 63 1.31 9.07 1.16
C GLY A 63 1.78 8.41 -0.12
N LEU A 64 0.84 7.88 -0.89
CA LEU A 64 1.12 7.24 -2.16
C LEU A 64 1.43 8.31 -3.21
N GLN A 65 2.69 8.51 -3.55
CA GLN A 65 3.14 9.49 -4.54
C GLN A 65 3.72 8.79 -5.77
N MET A 66 3.45 9.33 -6.97
CA MET A 66 3.85 8.75 -8.26
C MET A 66 5.06 9.46 -8.88
N GLY A 67 5.13 10.78 -8.76
CA GLY A 67 6.08 11.60 -9.50
C GLY A 67 7.49 11.53 -8.93
N SER A 68 7.71 12.13 -7.80
CA SER A 68 9.05 12.24 -7.20
C SER A 68 9.17 11.45 -5.91
N PHE A 69 10.37 10.94 -5.68
CA PHE A 69 10.71 10.26 -4.43
C PHE A 69 11.18 11.26 -3.36
N VAL A 70 12.17 12.09 -3.70
CA VAL A 70 12.61 13.22 -2.85
C VAL A 70 11.72 14.42 -3.09
N GLN A 71 11.23 15.03 -2.01
CA GLN A 71 10.20 16.08 -2.06
C GLN A 71 10.74 17.51 -1.84
N ASN A 72 12.03 17.66 -1.64
CA ASN A 72 12.67 18.97 -1.47
C ASN A 72 12.44 19.90 -2.67
N ASN A 73 12.37 21.20 -2.40
CA ASN A 73 12.16 22.26 -3.40
C ASN A 73 10.86 22.08 -4.20
N LYS A 74 9.81 21.58 -3.55
CA LYS A 74 8.51 21.34 -4.17
C LYS A 74 7.37 21.95 -3.37
N LYS A 75 6.31 22.30 -4.10
CA LYS A 75 5.00 22.58 -3.54
C LYS A 75 4.17 21.29 -3.64
N LYS A 76 3.63 20.80 -2.52
CA LYS A 76 2.78 19.61 -2.47
C LYS A 76 1.42 19.94 -1.87
N ARG A 77 0.37 19.44 -2.51
CA ARG A 77 -0.99 19.49 -2.00
C ARG A 77 -1.53 18.07 -1.87
N PRO A 78 -1.35 17.43 -0.70
CA PRO A 78 -1.87 16.06 -0.47
C PRO A 78 -3.40 16.08 -0.51
N LEU A 79 -3.96 15.75 -1.68
CA LEU A 79 -5.38 15.79 -1.93
C LEU A 79 -5.80 14.48 -2.61
N VAL A 80 -6.87 13.86 -2.07
CA VAL A 80 -7.43 12.64 -2.62
C VAL A 80 -8.00 12.88 -4.02
N ASN A 81 -7.62 12.05 -4.99
CA ASN A 81 -8.03 12.21 -6.38
C ASN A 81 -7.89 10.89 -7.15
N ASP A 82 -8.91 10.55 -7.91
CA ASP A 82 -8.98 9.36 -8.79
C ASP A 82 -8.01 9.43 -9.99
N HIS A 83 -7.59 10.62 -10.37
CA HIS A 83 -6.59 10.86 -11.41
C HIS A 83 -5.35 11.54 -10.81
N PRO A 84 -4.36 10.74 -10.40
CA PRO A 84 -3.16 11.28 -9.79
C PRO A 84 -2.44 12.26 -10.70
N LEU A 85 -2.08 13.43 -10.14
CA LEU A 85 -1.25 14.42 -10.82
C LEU A 85 0.16 14.34 -10.24
N LYS A 86 1.09 13.85 -11.05
CA LYS A 86 2.50 13.69 -10.66
C LYS A 86 3.03 15.03 -10.12
N ASP A 87 3.78 14.96 -9.02
CA ASP A 87 4.42 16.08 -8.35
C ASP A 87 3.52 17.17 -7.71
N LEU A 88 2.23 17.18 -7.93
CA LEU A 88 1.32 18.12 -7.24
C LEU A 88 0.83 17.58 -5.89
N GLY A 89 0.92 16.27 -5.65
CA GLY A 89 0.47 15.62 -4.41
C GLY A 89 -0.94 15.04 -4.50
N TYR A 90 -1.63 15.15 -5.65
CA TYR A 90 -2.94 14.55 -5.87
C TYR A 90 -2.78 13.07 -6.16
N THR A 91 -3.43 12.22 -5.35
CA THR A 91 -3.29 10.77 -5.46
C THR A 91 -4.43 10.04 -4.75
N HIS A 92 -4.50 8.72 -4.91
CA HIS A 92 -5.50 7.86 -4.29
C HIS A 92 -5.42 7.84 -2.75
N ALA A 93 -4.22 7.94 -2.18
CA ALA A 93 -3.99 7.89 -0.73
C ALA A 93 -2.98 8.93 -0.27
N PRO A 94 -3.32 10.23 -0.39
CA PRO A 94 -2.47 11.30 0.09
C PRO A 94 -2.46 11.34 1.61
N GLN A 95 -1.35 11.82 2.17
CA GLN A 95 -1.22 12.03 3.61
C GLN A 95 -0.56 13.38 3.89
N PRO A 96 -1.04 14.18 4.83
CA PRO A 96 -0.33 15.35 5.34
C PRO A 96 0.80 14.91 6.30
N PHE A 97 1.61 13.98 5.83
CA PHE A 97 2.68 13.29 6.57
C PHE A 97 3.95 13.24 5.74
N TYR A 98 5.07 13.57 6.35
CA TYR A 98 6.39 13.39 5.74
C TYR A 98 7.39 12.79 6.72
N ILE A 99 8.47 12.26 6.18
CA ILE A 99 9.58 11.68 6.94
C ILE A 99 10.91 12.26 6.43
N SER A 100 11.82 12.52 7.36
CA SER A 100 13.14 13.11 7.11
C SER A 100 14.26 12.08 7.31
N ASN A 101 15.30 12.15 6.46
CA ASN A 101 16.53 11.38 6.69
C ASN A 101 17.27 11.77 8.00
N LYS A 102 16.82 12.83 8.68
CA LYS A 102 17.35 13.22 10.01
C LYS A 102 16.72 12.46 11.18
N GLY A 103 15.93 11.39 10.91
CA GLY A 103 15.41 10.51 11.94
C GLY A 103 14.12 11.01 12.59
N TYR A 104 13.32 11.78 11.90
CA TYR A 104 11.99 12.17 12.38
C TYR A 104 10.94 12.14 11.29
N ALA A 105 9.68 12.07 11.70
CA ALA A 105 8.53 12.23 10.82
C ALA A 105 7.52 13.20 11.43
N VAL A 106 6.75 13.86 10.59
CA VAL A 106 5.74 14.83 11.00
C VAL A 106 4.40 14.50 10.35
N LEU A 107 3.35 14.48 11.18
CA LEU A 107 1.96 14.43 10.73
C LEU A 107 1.26 15.73 11.13
N ILE A 108 0.72 16.43 10.16
CA ILE A 108 -0.23 17.54 10.37
C ILE A 108 -1.62 16.91 10.56
N ASN A 109 -2.18 16.98 11.76
CA ASN A 109 -3.41 16.29 12.10
C ASN A 109 -4.65 17.02 11.55
N THR A 110 -4.85 16.92 10.26
CA THR A 110 -6.01 17.55 9.60
C THR A 110 -6.51 16.69 8.45
N ALA A 111 -7.81 16.76 8.18
CA ALA A 111 -8.44 16.27 6.96
C ALA A 111 -8.78 17.40 5.98
N ARG A 112 -8.34 18.64 6.26
CA ARG A 112 -8.49 19.77 5.33
C ARG A 112 -7.47 19.66 4.20
N TYR A 113 -7.77 20.32 3.10
CA TYR A 113 -6.84 20.46 1.99
C TYR A 113 -5.66 21.35 2.41
N THR A 114 -4.49 20.74 2.45
CA THR A 114 -3.26 21.42 2.89
C THR A 114 -2.33 21.69 1.73
N THR A 115 -1.49 22.71 1.86
CA THR A 115 -0.41 22.95 0.91
C THR A 115 0.92 23.03 1.64
N PHE A 116 1.85 22.18 1.27
CA PHE A 116 3.23 22.17 1.78
C PHE A 116 4.16 22.87 0.81
N TYR A 117 4.96 23.78 1.32
CA TYR A 117 6.06 24.47 0.64
C TYR A 117 7.37 23.97 1.23
N ILE A 118 8.03 23.05 0.55
CA ILE A 118 9.18 22.31 1.09
C ILE A 118 10.47 22.98 0.63
N GLY A 119 10.95 23.96 1.38
CA GLY A 119 12.14 24.75 1.07
C GLY A 119 11.96 25.75 -0.08
N THR A 120 10.76 25.86 -0.67
CA THR A 120 10.48 26.76 -1.82
C THR A 120 9.97 28.12 -1.40
N ASN A 121 9.28 28.19 -0.26
CA ASN A 121 8.74 29.44 0.26
C ASN A 121 9.61 29.94 1.43
N ARG A 122 9.90 31.22 1.48
CA ARG A 122 10.69 31.83 2.52
C ARG A 122 9.89 32.97 3.11
N LYS A 123 9.29 32.75 4.28
CA LYS A 123 8.68 33.82 5.06
C LYS A 123 9.81 34.60 5.71
N ASN A 124 9.97 35.83 5.33
CA ASN A 124 10.96 36.72 5.95
C ASN A 124 10.30 37.40 7.15
N THR A 125 10.47 36.84 8.34
CA THR A 125 9.95 37.41 9.59
C THR A 125 10.83 38.55 10.13
N ASP A 126 12.07 38.61 9.67
CA ASP A 126 13.08 39.57 10.18
C ASP A 126 13.60 40.50 9.08
N TYR A 127 12.80 40.74 8.03
CA TYR A 127 13.20 41.65 6.97
C TYR A 127 13.18 43.12 7.46
N THR A 128 14.33 43.64 7.79
CA THR A 128 14.60 45.06 7.79
C THR A 128 15.07 45.44 6.37
N PRO A 129 14.29 46.24 5.61
CA PRO A 129 14.73 46.67 4.30
C PRO A 129 16.05 47.44 4.48
N SER A 130 17.15 46.97 3.89
CA SER A 130 18.35 47.81 3.79
C SER A 130 18.09 48.92 2.77
N GLU A 131 18.48 50.16 3.07
CA GLU A 131 18.33 51.29 2.18
C GLU A 131 18.98 51.06 0.79
N ASP A 132 19.91 50.10 0.67
CA ASP A 132 20.59 49.75 -0.58
C ASP A 132 19.74 48.87 -1.50
N SER A 133 18.67 48.20 -1.03
CA SER A 133 17.80 47.36 -1.87
C SER A 133 16.92 48.17 -2.84
N GLN A 134 16.81 49.46 -2.66
CA GLN A 134 16.01 50.33 -3.53
C GLN A 134 16.73 50.79 -4.81
N LYS A 135 18.02 50.52 -4.98
CA LYS A 135 18.83 51.03 -6.11
C LYS A 135 19.19 50.00 -7.18
N ALA A 136 18.94 48.72 -6.99
CA ALA A 136 19.19 47.72 -8.03
C ALA A 136 18.03 47.71 -9.02
N LYS A 137 18.18 48.29 -10.19
CA LYS A 137 17.33 47.99 -11.36
C LYS A 137 17.67 46.56 -11.78
N LEU A 138 16.94 45.57 -11.21
CA LEU A 138 17.04 44.17 -11.60
C LEU A 138 16.59 44.08 -13.06
N SER A 139 17.35 43.36 -13.88
CA SER A 139 16.93 42.99 -15.23
C SER A 139 15.73 42.03 -15.13
N THR A 140 14.94 41.94 -16.20
CA THR A 140 13.79 41.01 -16.25
C THR A 140 14.23 39.58 -15.93
N ASP A 141 15.41 39.16 -16.40
CA ASP A 141 15.99 37.82 -16.12
C ASP A 141 16.36 37.61 -14.65
N GLU A 142 16.77 38.67 -13.94
CA GLU A 142 17.07 38.58 -12.51
C GLU A 142 15.79 38.56 -11.66
N LEU A 143 14.71 39.22 -12.12
CA LEU A 143 13.38 39.10 -11.49
C LEU A 143 12.81 37.70 -11.55
N TYR A 144 13.11 36.96 -12.60
CA TYR A 144 12.64 35.58 -12.79
C TYR A 144 13.65 34.51 -12.31
N ARG A 145 14.90 34.84 -12.12
CA ARG A 145 15.83 34.04 -11.36
C ARG A 145 15.45 34.19 -9.89
N SER A 146 14.97 33.06 -9.29
CA SER A 146 14.77 33.02 -7.84
C SER A 146 16.09 33.46 -7.19
N SER A 147 16.18 34.73 -6.74
CA SER A 147 17.29 35.18 -5.96
C SER A 147 17.32 34.34 -4.69
N ALA A 148 18.28 33.43 -4.62
CA ALA A 148 18.66 32.83 -3.37
C ALA A 148 19.12 34.00 -2.48
N GLN A 149 18.19 34.56 -1.71
CA GLN A 149 18.54 35.58 -0.72
C GLN A 149 19.52 34.95 0.24
N SER A 150 20.76 35.32 0.17
CA SER A 150 21.81 34.90 1.08
C SER A 150 21.37 35.24 2.51
N GLY A 151 21.13 34.22 3.33
CA GLY A 151 20.89 34.35 4.75
C GLY A 151 19.63 33.70 5.32
N SER A 152 18.57 33.43 4.54
CA SER A 152 17.39 32.79 5.10
C SER A 152 17.55 31.26 5.09
N LYS A 153 17.34 30.60 6.24
CA LYS A 153 17.34 29.12 6.35
C LYS A 153 16.14 28.56 5.63
N PRO A 154 16.29 27.40 4.92
CA PRO A 154 15.16 26.75 4.31
C PRO A 154 14.15 26.26 5.39
N ARG A 155 12.86 26.26 5.07
CA ARG A 155 11.78 25.86 5.96
C ARG A 155 10.73 25.05 5.20
N ILE A 156 9.95 24.26 5.93
CA ILE A 156 8.71 23.68 5.44
C ILE A 156 7.56 24.51 5.98
N GLN A 157 6.83 25.17 5.10
CA GLN A 157 5.62 25.89 5.46
C GLN A 157 4.40 25.08 5.03
N VAL A 158 3.40 25.00 5.92
CA VAL A 158 2.16 24.29 5.65
C VAL A 158 1.00 25.28 5.81
N ASP A 159 0.28 25.47 4.72
CA ASP A 159 -0.91 26.31 4.68
C ASP A 159 -2.17 25.45 4.78
N ILE A 160 -3.06 25.77 5.73
CA ILE A 160 -4.26 25.00 6.06
C ILE A 160 -5.46 25.97 6.09
N PRO A 161 -6.04 26.29 4.94
CA PRO A 161 -7.16 27.22 4.85
C PRO A 161 -8.37 26.73 5.67
N GLY A 162 -9.06 27.67 6.32
CA GLY A 162 -10.28 27.41 7.07
C GLY A 162 -10.10 26.71 8.43
N ALA A 163 -8.90 26.23 8.76
CA ALA A 163 -8.63 25.63 10.07
C ALA A 163 -8.64 26.70 11.16
N LYS A 164 -9.30 26.42 12.29
CA LYS A 164 -9.31 27.30 13.49
C LYS A 164 -8.27 26.93 14.54
N GLY A 165 -7.59 25.83 14.31
CA GLY A 165 -6.53 25.29 15.13
C GLY A 165 -5.98 24.02 14.53
N ILE A 166 -4.81 23.60 15.00
CA ILE A 166 -4.12 22.43 14.44
C ILE A 166 -3.25 21.78 15.51
N SER A 167 -3.12 20.45 15.45
CA SER A 167 -2.03 19.74 16.12
C SER A 167 -1.03 19.15 15.13
N VAL A 168 0.23 19.21 15.53
CA VAL A 168 1.38 18.67 14.81
C VAL A 168 1.98 17.55 15.64
N LEU A 169 2.00 16.35 15.09
CA LEU A 169 2.60 15.19 15.74
C LEU A 169 4.00 14.97 15.16
N VAL A 170 4.97 14.86 16.03
CA VAL A 170 6.37 14.57 15.67
C VAL A 170 6.74 13.19 16.20
N PHE A 171 7.21 12.34 15.31
CA PHE A 171 7.70 10.98 15.61
C PHE A 171 9.22 11.00 15.44
N ALA A 172 9.96 11.09 16.52
CA ALA A 172 11.42 11.15 16.50
C ALA A 172 12.04 9.78 16.76
N GLY A 173 13.22 9.53 16.20
CA GLY A 173 14.01 8.33 16.41
C GLY A 173 15.49 8.60 16.24
N PRO A 174 16.38 7.66 16.56
CA PRO A 174 17.79 7.77 16.22
C PRO A 174 18.03 7.74 14.70
N ASP A 175 17.05 7.22 13.94
CA ASP A 175 17.08 7.12 12.48
C ASP A 175 15.66 7.15 11.88
N MET A 176 15.58 7.19 10.55
CA MET A 176 14.32 7.16 9.80
C MET A 176 13.45 5.94 10.14
N ASN A 177 14.06 4.78 10.27
CA ASN A 177 13.34 3.52 10.52
C ASN A 177 12.64 3.58 11.89
N ALA A 178 13.32 4.05 12.92
CA ALA A 178 12.74 4.22 14.25
C ALA A 178 11.60 5.24 14.26
N ALA A 179 11.73 6.35 13.54
CA ALA A 179 10.68 7.35 13.38
C ALA A 179 9.43 6.76 12.71
N LEU A 180 9.60 6.01 11.62
CA LEU A 180 8.51 5.35 10.91
C LEU A 180 7.85 4.26 11.75
N ARG A 181 8.62 3.46 12.47
CA ARG A 181 8.11 2.45 13.41
C ARG A 181 7.23 3.10 14.48
N ARG A 182 7.64 4.24 15.03
CA ARG A 182 6.81 4.99 15.99
C ARG A 182 5.49 5.43 15.37
N TYR A 183 5.51 5.96 14.16
CA TYR A 183 4.29 6.35 13.43
C TYR A 183 3.36 5.15 13.25
N ASN A 184 3.87 4.02 12.76
CA ASN A 184 3.08 2.82 12.53
C ASN A 184 2.53 2.23 13.84
N LEU A 185 3.34 2.16 14.90
CA LEU A 185 2.89 1.67 16.23
C LEU A 185 1.87 2.63 16.87
N PHE A 186 2.03 3.94 16.66
CA PHE A 186 1.06 4.93 17.11
C PHE A 186 -0.28 4.79 16.38
N ALA A 187 -0.26 4.45 15.10
CA ALA A 187 -1.46 4.16 14.32
C ALA A 187 -2.20 2.89 14.77
N GLY A 188 -1.52 1.98 15.50
CA GLY A 188 -2.08 0.70 15.96
C GLY A 188 -1.26 -0.52 15.54
N GLY A 189 -0.05 -0.32 15.02
CA GLY A 189 0.82 -1.32 14.40
C GLY A 189 0.64 -1.38 12.89
N GLY A 190 1.36 -2.27 12.23
CA GLY A 190 1.16 -2.55 10.81
C GLY A 190 0.03 -3.56 10.57
N SER A 191 -0.32 -3.74 9.32
CA SER A 191 -1.32 -4.74 8.91
C SER A 191 -0.80 -6.17 9.10
N MET A 192 -1.74 -7.07 9.42
CA MET A 192 -1.52 -8.52 9.44
C MET A 192 -2.63 -9.17 8.62
N PRO A 193 -2.44 -9.35 7.31
CA PRO A 193 -3.47 -9.94 6.45
C PRO A 193 -3.70 -11.42 6.77
N ALA A 194 -4.80 -11.97 6.29
CA ALA A 194 -4.96 -13.41 6.26
C ALA A 194 -3.83 -14.02 5.40
N LEU A 195 -3.33 -15.18 5.81
CA LEU A 195 -2.18 -15.82 5.15
C LEU A 195 -2.42 -16.09 3.66
N TRP A 196 -3.63 -16.48 3.29
CA TRP A 196 -4.04 -16.67 1.89
C TRP A 196 -4.01 -15.36 1.07
N GLY A 197 -4.07 -14.19 1.69
CA GLY A 197 -3.97 -12.89 1.03
C GLY A 197 -2.57 -12.58 0.48
N LEU A 198 -1.55 -13.36 0.87
CA LEU A 198 -0.19 -13.24 0.36
C LEU A 198 0.04 -14.05 -0.93
N GLY A 199 -0.89 -14.91 -1.31
CA GLY A 199 -0.88 -15.61 -2.59
C GLY A 199 -1.35 -14.76 -3.76
N MET A 200 -1.74 -15.39 -4.85
CA MET A 200 -2.22 -14.73 -6.07
C MET A 200 -3.73 -14.49 -6.00
N LYS A 201 -4.15 -13.33 -6.47
CA LYS A 201 -5.53 -12.95 -6.71
C LYS A 201 -5.76 -12.77 -8.20
N PHE A 202 -6.80 -13.41 -8.74
CA PHE A 202 -7.23 -13.25 -10.12
C PHE A 202 -8.64 -12.63 -10.16
N ARG A 203 -8.76 -11.47 -10.78
CA ARG A 203 -10.03 -10.78 -11.02
C ARG A 203 -10.55 -11.12 -12.41
N LEU A 204 -11.83 -11.43 -12.48
CA LEU A 204 -12.51 -11.77 -13.72
C LEU A 204 -12.79 -10.51 -14.56
N LYS A 205 -13.17 -10.72 -15.81
CA LYS A 205 -13.70 -9.66 -16.68
C LYS A 205 -14.92 -8.99 -16.07
N THR A 206 -15.10 -7.70 -16.34
CA THR A 206 -16.17 -6.87 -15.73
C THR A 206 -17.58 -7.43 -15.90
N ASP A 207 -17.86 -8.08 -17.03
CA ASP A 207 -19.16 -8.65 -17.40
C ASP A 207 -19.22 -10.18 -17.29
N SER A 208 -18.29 -10.80 -16.56
CA SER A 208 -18.25 -12.23 -16.32
C SER A 208 -19.52 -12.76 -15.69
N LYS A 209 -19.82 -14.02 -15.99
CA LYS A 209 -20.92 -14.78 -15.39
C LYS A 209 -20.38 -15.86 -14.45
N GLN A 210 -21.28 -16.51 -13.73
CA GLN A 210 -20.96 -17.61 -12.80
C GLN A 210 -20.15 -18.72 -13.48
N GLU A 211 -20.47 -19.07 -14.73
CA GLU A 211 -19.74 -20.08 -15.50
C GLU A 211 -18.30 -19.65 -15.84
N ASP A 212 -18.07 -18.35 -16.08
CA ASP A 212 -16.72 -17.85 -16.30
C ASP A 212 -15.87 -17.99 -15.02
N ALA A 213 -16.47 -17.77 -13.84
CA ALA A 213 -15.78 -17.99 -12.58
C ALA A 213 -15.36 -19.46 -12.42
N TYR A 214 -16.25 -20.40 -12.74
CA TYR A 214 -15.91 -21.83 -12.72
C TYR A 214 -14.85 -22.17 -13.76
N ARG A 215 -14.98 -21.67 -14.98
CA ARG A 215 -14.03 -21.92 -16.07
C ARG A 215 -12.61 -21.47 -15.68
N ILE A 216 -12.46 -20.27 -15.18
CA ILE A 216 -11.14 -19.73 -14.75
C ILE A 216 -10.63 -20.51 -13.52
N ALA A 217 -11.48 -20.78 -12.53
CA ALA A 217 -11.08 -21.54 -11.34
C ALA A 217 -10.57 -22.94 -11.72
N HIS A 218 -11.27 -23.67 -12.59
CA HIS A 218 -10.83 -24.97 -13.10
C HIS A 218 -9.56 -24.87 -13.94
N TYR A 219 -9.46 -23.86 -14.82
CA TYR A 219 -8.27 -23.65 -15.63
C TYR A 219 -7.02 -23.50 -14.73
N LEU A 220 -7.06 -22.60 -13.76
CA LEU A 220 -5.92 -22.36 -12.88
C LEU A 220 -5.51 -23.62 -12.09
N ARG A 221 -6.47 -24.40 -11.57
CA ARG A 221 -6.15 -25.65 -10.85
C ARG A 221 -5.61 -26.74 -11.79
N ASN A 222 -6.25 -26.96 -12.94
CA ASN A 222 -5.83 -27.99 -13.90
C ASN A 222 -4.43 -27.72 -14.47
N LYS A 223 -4.04 -26.43 -14.51
CA LYS A 223 -2.73 -25.99 -14.98
C LYS A 223 -1.70 -25.80 -13.85
N HIS A 224 -2.07 -26.14 -12.63
CA HIS A 224 -1.22 -25.92 -11.44
C HIS A 224 -0.66 -24.50 -11.36
N ILE A 225 -1.49 -23.51 -11.71
CA ILE A 225 -1.18 -22.09 -11.54
C ILE A 225 -1.67 -21.66 -10.16
N PRO A 226 -0.77 -21.33 -9.22
CA PRO A 226 -1.16 -20.96 -7.87
C PRO A 226 -2.11 -19.76 -7.86
N CYS A 227 -3.23 -19.90 -7.14
CA CYS A 227 -4.18 -18.81 -6.95
C CYS A 227 -5.04 -19.04 -5.70
N ASP A 228 -5.18 -18.01 -4.88
CA ASP A 228 -5.93 -18.08 -3.64
C ASP A 228 -7.30 -17.41 -3.70
N VAL A 229 -7.43 -16.39 -4.56
CA VAL A 229 -8.63 -15.53 -4.58
C VAL A 229 -9.13 -15.35 -6.00
N ILE A 230 -10.43 -15.57 -6.20
CA ILE A 230 -11.16 -15.13 -7.40
C ILE A 230 -11.92 -13.85 -7.07
N GLY A 231 -11.68 -12.79 -7.83
CA GLY A 231 -12.38 -11.50 -7.70
C GLY A 231 -13.50 -11.38 -8.72
N LEU A 232 -14.70 -11.02 -8.26
CA LEU A 232 -15.84 -10.68 -9.11
C LEU A 232 -15.88 -9.16 -9.29
N GLU A 233 -15.93 -8.73 -10.54
CA GLU A 233 -15.92 -7.33 -10.96
C GLU A 233 -17.37 -6.76 -11.10
N PRO A 234 -17.62 -5.50 -11.46
CA PRO A 234 -18.88 -4.77 -11.25
C PRO A 234 -20.18 -5.51 -11.55
N LYS A 235 -20.25 -6.36 -12.57
CA LYS A 235 -21.49 -7.02 -13.00
C LYS A 235 -21.97 -8.16 -12.10
N TRP A 236 -21.26 -8.45 -11.00
CA TRP A 236 -21.79 -9.38 -9.99
C TRP A 236 -23.10 -8.82 -9.36
N GLN A 237 -23.25 -7.48 -9.34
CA GLN A 237 -24.41 -6.80 -8.79
C GLN A 237 -25.28 -6.18 -9.89
N THR A 238 -26.55 -5.94 -9.56
CA THR A 238 -27.55 -5.44 -10.52
C THR A 238 -27.28 -4.02 -11.00
N ARG A 239 -26.62 -3.19 -10.19
CA ARG A 239 -26.19 -1.82 -10.51
C ARG A 239 -24.81 -1.59 -9.92
N ALA A 240 -23.90 -1.04 -10.71
CA ALA A 240 -22.49 -0.89 -10.36
C ALA A 240 -22.08 0.58 -10.12
N TYR A 241 -22.55 1.50 -10.95
CA TYR A 241 -22.28 2.93 -10.86
C TYR A 241 -23.61 3.70 -10.76
N SER A 242 -24.14 3.97 -9.57
CA SER A 242 -23.72 3.58 -8.21
C SER A 242 -24.11 2.14 -7.84
N CYS A 243 -23.66 1.66 -6.64
CA CYS A 243 -23.78 0.27 -6.24
C CYS A 243 -25.15 -0.09 -5.63
N SER A 244 -25.73 -1.20 -6.11
CA SER A 244 -26.96 -1.75 -5.51
C SER A 244 -26.70 -2.73 -4.38
N TYR A 245 -25.53 -3.39 -4.34
CA TYR A 245 -25.17 -4.49 -3.42
C TYR A 245 -26.16 -5.66 -3.46
N VAL A 246 -26.75 -5.90 -4.61
CA VAL A 246 -27.70 -6.98 -4.85
C VAL A 246 -27.19 -7.86 -5.98
N TRP A 247 -27.09 -9.16 -5.73
CA TRP A 247 -26.64 -10.12 -6.74
C TRP A 247 -27.42 -10.01 -8.04
N ASN A 248 -26.71 -9.97 -9.15
CA ASN A 248 -27.30 -10.01 -10.49
C ASN A 248 -27.60 -11.47 -10.88
N ASN A 249 -28.86 -11.89 -10.74
CA ASN A 249 -29.25 -13.27 -11.00
C ASN A 249 -29.13 -13.70 -12.47
N GLU A 250 -29.03 -12.74 -13.42
CA GLU A 250 -28.76 -13.07 -14.83
C GLU A 250 -27.33 -13.54 -15.03
N HIS A 251 -26.39 -12.97 -14.26
CA HIS A 251 -24.98 -13.32 -14.31
C HIS A 251 -24.59 -14.36 -13.28
N PHE A 252 -25.15 -14.30 -12.08
CA PHE A 252 -24.85 -15.16 -10.94
C PHE A 252 -26.15 -15.70 -10.34
N PRO A 253 -26.77 -16.71 -11.00
CA PRO A 253 -28.09 -17.23 -10.57
C PRO A 253 -28.04 -17.94 -9.22
N ASN A 254 -26.90 -18.51 -8.83
CA ASN A 254 -26.72 -19.29 -7.62
C ASN A 254 -25.49 -18.87 -6.79
N PRO A 255 -25.49 -17.67 -6.16
CA PRO A 255 -24.31 -17.16 -5.46
C PRO A 255 -23.83 -18.08 -4.33
N ASN A 256 -24.74 -18.71 -3.59
CA ASN A 256 -24.37 -19.62 -2.50
C ASN A 256 -23.66 -20.88 -3.04
N GLU A 257 -24.08 -21.41 -4.18
CA GLU A 257 -23.41 -22.51 -4.85
C GLU A 257 -22.03 -22.09 -5.35
N LEU A 258 -21.92 -20.91 -5.96
CA LEU A 258 -20.63 -20.37 -6.40
C LEU A 258 -19.64 -20.29 -5.23
N ILE A 259 -20.07 -19.73 -4.10
CA ILE A 259 -19.24 -19.60 -2.89
C ILE A 259 -18.82 -21.01 -2.39
N ALA A 260 -19.75 -21.97 -2.34
CA ALA A 260 -19.46 -23.32 -1.86
C ALA A 260 -18.48 -24.07 -2.78
N ARG A 261 -18.71 -24.03 -4.11
CA ARG A 261 -17.88 -24.73 -5.09
C ARG A 261 -16.47 -24.14 -5.18
N THR A 262 -16.36 -22.81 -5.25
CA THR A 262 -15.03 -22.17 -5.29
C THR A 262 -14.25 -22.41 -4.00
N ARG A 263 -14.92 -22.40 -2.84
CA ARG A 263 -14.31 -22.76 -1.55
C ARG A 263 -13.83 -24.21 -1.54
N ALA A 264 -14.60 -25.16 -2.06
CA ALA A 264 -14.20 -26.56 -2.15
C ALA A 264 -12.94 -26.75 -3.02
N MET A 265 -12.73 -25.89 -4.01
CA MET A 265 -11.52 -25.82 -4.84
C MET A 265 -10.35 -25.04 -4.17
N GLY A 266 -10.53 -24.56 -2.93
CA GLY A 266 -9.52 -23.81 -2.17
C GLY A 266 -9.52 -22.31 -2.42
N TYR A 267 -10.43 -21.75 -3.21
CA TYR A 267 -10.51 -20.31 -3.45
C TYR A 267 -11.31 -19.57 -2.38
N LYS A 268 -11.00 -18.30 -2.25
CA LYS A 268 -11.77 -17.26 -1.56
C LYS A 268 -12.38 -16.34 -2.60
N LEU A 269 -13.52 -15.74 -2.29
CA LEU A 269 -14.18 -14.78 -3.18
C LEU A 269 -14.02 -13.37 -2.65
N ASN A 270 -13.74 -12.45 -3.58
CA ASN A 270 -13.63 -11.01 -3.38
C ASN A 270 -14.65 -10.32 -4.30
N LEU A 271 -15.43 -9.38 -3.76
CA LEU A 271 -16.43 -8.64 -4.53
C LEU A 271 -15.96 -7.21 -4.76
N TRP A 272 -16.10 -6.73 -6.00
CA TRP A 272 -15.92 -5.32 -6.33
C TRP A 272 -17.12 -4.50 -5.89
N GLU A 273 -16.88 -3.37 -5.28
CA GLU A 273 -17.91 -2.39 -4.94
C GLU A 273 -17.27 -1.01 -4.67
N HIS A 274 -18.10 0.00 -4.54
CA HIS A 274 -17.76 1.29 -3.95
C HIS A 274 -18.88 1.76 -3.03
N ALA A 275 -18.64 2.80 -2.23
CA ALA A 275 -19.54 3.22 -1.16
C ALA A 275 -20.75 4.07 -1.60
N PHE A 276 -20.85 4.44 -2.87
CA PHE A 276 -21.98 5.28 -3.35
C PHE A 276 -23.21 4.42 -3.61
N VAL A 277 -24.32 4.71 -2.90
CA VAL A 277 -25.47 3.82 -2.76
C VAL A 277 -26.54 4.15 -3.79
N HIS A 278 -26.81 3.22 -4.72
CA HIS A 278 -27.82 3.36 -5.75
C HIS A 278 -29.24 3.39 -5.17
N HIS A 279 -30.17 4.11 -5.82
CA HIS A 279 -31.58 4.24 -5.33
C HIS A 279 -32.32 2.90 -5.28
N SER A 280 -31.93 1.87 -6.05
CA SER A 280 -32.50 0.52 -5.98
C SER A 280 -31.87 -0.37 -4.91
N SER A 281 -30.87 0.11 -4.19
CA SER A 281 -30.24 -0.64 -3.09
C SER A 281 -31.20 -0.76 -1.90
N PRO A 282 -31.27 -1.93 -1.22
CA PRO A 282 -31.96 -2.05 0.06
C PRO A 282 -31.43 -1.09 1.14
N LEU A 283 -30.19 -0.64 1.01
CA LEU A 283 -29.58 0.35 1.90
C LEU A 283 -30.09 1.77 1.67
N HIS A 284 -30.62 2.08 0.47
CA HIS A 284 -30.96 3.45 0.10
C HIS A 284 -31.97 4.12 1.06
N PRO A 285 -33.13 3.52 1.39
CA PRO A 285 -34.09 4.16 2.30
C PRO A 285 -33.52 4.39 3.71
N LEU A 286 -32.61 3.53 4.16
CA LEU A 286 -31.98 3.60 5.48
C LEU A 286 -30.89 4.68 5.54
N LEU A 287 -30.15 4.85 4.44
CA LEU A 287 -29.02 5.77 4.37
C LEU A 287 -29.37 7.14 3.79
N LYS A 288 -30.50 7.30 3.12
CA LYS A 288 -30.93 8.60 2.58
C LYS A 288 -30.90 9.74 3.60
N PRO A 289 -31.47 9.60 4.83
CA PRO A 289 -31.39 10.66 5.85
C PRO A 289 -29.99 10.78 6.50
N LYS A 290 -29.05 9.90 6.17
CA LYS A 290 -27.70 9.77 6.76
C LYS A 290 -26.61 9.92 5.70
N SER A 291 -26.88 10.67 4.65
CA SER A 291 -25.95 10.87 3.53
C SER A 291 -25.76 12.34 3.25
N GLY A 292 -24.68 12.65 2.57
CA GLY A 292 -24.34 14.00 2.13
C GLY A 292 -25.34 14.60 1.15
N SER A 293 -25.31 15.91 1.02
CA SER A 293 -26.23 16.70 0.18
C SER A 293 -26.04 16.51 -1.33
N HIS A 294 -24.91 15.94 -1.75
CA HIS A 294 -24.56 15.71 -3.17
C HIS A 294 -24.58 14.21 -3.48
N LEU A 295 -24.85 13.90 -4.75
CA LEU A 295 -24.83 12.54 -5.26
C LEU A 295 -23.58 12.31 -6.09
N VAL A 296 -23.06 11.08 -6.08
CA VAL A 296 -21.99 10.60 -6.95
C VAL A 296 -22.54 9.45 -7.77
N TRP A 297 -22.43 9.52 -9.12
CA TRP A 297 -23.12 8.61 -10.05
C TRP A 297 -24.60 8.38 -9.71
N ASN A 298 -25.29 9.46 -9.36
CA ASN A 298 -26.68 9.42 -8.87
C ASN A 298 -26.88 8.54 -7.62
N GLY A 299 -25.82 8.21 -6.90
CA GLY A 299 -25.86 7.45 -5.65
C GLY A 299 -25.63 8.33 -4.43
N LEU A 300 -26.19 7.92 -3.30
CA LEU A 300 -25.97 8.57 -2.02
C LEU A 300 -24.50 8.45 -1.62
N VAL A 301 -23.98 9.49 -0.97
CA VAL A 301 -22.67 9.50 -0.30
C VAL A 301 -22.90 9.32 1.21
N PRO A 302 -22.76 8.10 1.77
CA PRO A 302 -23.04 7.84 3.18
C PRO A 302 -22.14 8.66 4.10
N ASP A 303 -22.71 9.18 5.18
CA ASP A 303 -21.97 9.91 6.21
C ASP A 303 -21.22 8.94 7.14
N PHE A 304 -20.08 8.42 6.68
CA PHE A 304 -19.26 7.50 7.48
C PHE A 304 -18.58 8.14 8.70
N ALA A 305 -18.75 9.44 8.94
CA ALA A 305 -18.37 10.05 10.22
C ALA A 305 -19.38 9.74 11.34
N ASP A 306 -20.62 9.37 10.97
CA ASP A 306 -21.67 8.90 11.88
C ASP A 306 -21.60 7.40 12.10
N SER A 307 -21.51 6.98 13.36
CA SER A 307 -21.43 5.56 13.74
C SER A 307 -22.68 4.75 13.39
N ALA A 308 -23.86 5.37 13.39
CA ALA A 308 -25.09 4.69 12.98
C ALA A 308 -25.10 4.39 11.48
N THR A 309 -24.58 5.28 10.66
CA THR A 309 -24.35 5.05 9.21
C THR A 309 -23.40 3.89 8.98
N GLN A 310 -22.24 3.89 9.67
CA GLN A 310 -21.30 2.76 9.62
C GLN A 310 -21.96 1.45 10.02
N HIS A 311 -22.74 1.45 11.08
CA HIS A 311 -23.44 0.25 11.58
C HIS A 311 -24.44 -0.31 10.55
N ILE A 312 -25.27 0.54 9.95
CA ILE A 312 -26.25 0.14 8.92
C ILE A 312 -25.53 -0.51 7.72
N PHE A 313 -24.48 0.15 7.23
CA PHE A 313 -23.71 -0.34 6.09
C PHE A 313 -23.01 -1.66 6.41
N ALA A 314 -22.35 -1.73 7.55
CA ALA A 314 -21.64 -2.93 8.02
C ALA A 314 -22.59 -4.11 8.27
N ALA A 315 -23.76 -3.89 8.88
CA ALA A 315 -24.73 -4.95 9.16
C ALA A 315 -25.29 -5.59 7.88
N TYR A 316 -25.51 -4.79 6.84
CA TYR A 316 -25.93 -5.30 5.54
C TYR A 316 -24.83 -6.18 4.91
N HIS A 317 -23.60 -5.69 4.87
CA HIS A 317 -22.46 -6.45 4.31
C HIS A 317 -22.16 -7.71 5.10
N ASP A 318 -22.32 -7.65 6.42
CA ASP A 318 -22.18 -8.83 7.29
C ASP A 318 -23.19 -9.92 6.90
N SER A 319 -24.47 -9.58 6.91
CA SER A 319 -25.55 -10.56 6.70
C SER A 319 -25.65 -11.07 5.25
N CYS A 320 -25.45 -10.19 4.26
CA CYS A 320 -25.61 -10.53 2.86
C CYS A 320 -24.38 -11.20 2.24
N PHE A 321 -23.19 -10.92 2.75
CA PHE A 321 -21.95 -11.36 2.11
C PHE A 321 -21.00 -12.12 3.04
N VAL A 322 -20.54 -11.51 4.15
CA VAL A 322 -19.50 -12.12 4.98
C VAL A 322 -19.96 -13.42 5.64
N GLN A 323 -21.15 -13.42 6.23
CA GLN A 323 -21.75 -14.63 6.81
C GLN A 323 -22.10 -15.70 5.75
N LYS A 324 -22.23 -15.33 4.48
CA LYS A 324 -22.41 -16.28 3.37
C LYS A 324 -21.09 -16.84 2.85
N GLY A 325 -19.95 -16.21 3.21
CA GLY A 325 -18.62 -16.72 2.91
C GLY A 325 -17.80 -15.87 1.94
N ILE A 326 -18.22 -14.66 1.66
CA ILE A 326 -17.35 -13.67 1.01
C ILE A 326 -16.25 -13.28 1.99
N THR A 327 -15.01 -13.29 1.53
CA THR A 327 -13.82 -13.18 2.39
C THR A 327 -13.07 -11.86 2.25
N ALA A 328 -13.37 -11.09 1.21
CA ALA A 328 -12.75 -9.79 0.96
C ALA A 328 -13.58 -8.93 0.01
N PHE A 329 -13.24 -7.64 -0.06
CA PHE A 329 -13.84 -6.68 -0.99
C PHE A 329 -12.75 -5.91 -1.76
N LYS A 330 -13.03 -5.57 -3.02
CA LYS A 330 -12.35 -4.52 -3.76
C LYS A 330 -13.18 -3.25 -3.61
N MET A 331 -12.64 -2.29 -2.89
CA MET A 331 -13.29 -1.06 -2.46
C MET A 331 -12.83 0.08 -3.35
N ASP A 332 -13.55 0.29 -4.45
CA ASP A 332 -13.19 1.19 -5.53
C ASP A 332 -13.72 2.62 -5.33
N GLU A 333 -13.30 3.55 -6.15
CA GLU A 333 -13.89 4.86 -6.46
C GLU A 333 -14.04 5.85 -5.29
N CYS A 334 -13.58 5.53 -4.08
CA CYS A 334 -13.70 6.44 -2.93
C CYS A 334 -12.72 7.62 -2.95
N ASP A 335 -11.86 7.68 -3.95
CA ASP A 335 -11.01 8.81 -4.32
C ASP A 335 -11.64 9.72 -5.37
N ASN A 336 -12.89 9.43 -5.79
CA ASN A 336 -13.60 10.16 -6.82
C ASN A 336 -13.63 11.68 -6.56
N SER A 337 -13.33 12.45 -7.57
CA SER A 337 -13.39 13.90 -7.54
C SER A 337 -13.60 14.49 -8.95
N ASN A 338 -13.94 15.76 -9.05
CA ASN A 338 -14.10 16.45 -10.34
C ASN A 338 -12.86 17.22 -10.78
N ILE A 339 -11.75 17.11 -10.08
CA ILE A 339 -10.55 17.93 -10.38
C ILE A 339 -10.04 17.66 -11.79
N THR A 340 -10.23 16.44 -12.29
CA THR A 340 -9.75 16.00 -13.61
C THR A 340 -10.86 15.60 -14.57
N ARG A 341 -12.10 15.37 -14.08
CA ARG A 341 -13.27 15.01 -14.90
C ARG A 341 -14.51 15.72 -14.39
N GLY A 342 -15.36 16.22 -15.31
CA GLY A 342 -16.73 16.62 -15.03
C GLY A 342 -17.67 15.41 -14.97
N ASP A 343 -18.95 15.65 -14.78
CA ASP A 343 -20.11 14.73 -14.90
C ASP A 343 -20.13 13.52 -13.94
N LEU A 344 -21.22 13.43 -13.16
CA LEU A 344 -21.55 12.32 -12.27
C LEU A 344 -20.52 11.99 -11.18
N ASN A 345 -19.39 12.67 -11.17
CA ASN A 345 -18.35 12.55 -10.15
C ASN A 345 -18.72 13.33 -8.89
N TRP A 346 -17.91 13.24 -7.84
CA TRP A 346 -18.06 14.05 -6.64
C TRP A 346 -17.61 15.50 -6.93
N SER A 347 -18.50 16.23 -7.59
CA SER A 347 -18.25 17.62 -7.95
C SER A 347 -18.29 18.50 -6.70
N PHE A 348 -17.28 19.33 -6.53
CA PHE A 348 -17.17 20.25 -5.41
C PHE A 348 -17.40 19.57 -4.05
N PRO A 349 -16.56 18.61 -3.65
CA PRO A 349 -16.71 17.92 -2.37
C PRO A 349 -16.84 18.88 -1.19
N GLU A 350 -16.11 19.97 -1.22
CA GLU A 350 -16.10 21.04 -0.22
C GLU A 350 -17.44 21.76 -0.02
N LEU A 351 -18.35 21.67 -0.99
CA LEU A 351 -19.71 22.21 -0.88
C LEU A 351 -20.73 21.21 -0.35
N SER A 352 -20.31 19.95 -0.17
CA SER A 352 -21.19 18.92 0.38
C SER A 352 -21.43 19.13 1.88
N ALA A 353 -22.68 19.07 2.30
CA ALA A 353 -23.06 19.09 3.70
C ALA A 353 -23.44 17.68 4.17
N PHE A 354 -23.02 17.31 5.36
CA PHE A 354 -23.27 16.00 5.97
C PHE A 354 -24.04 16.11 7.29
N PRO A 355 -24.95 15.16 7.61
CA PRO A 355 -25.74 15.20 8.84
C PRO A 355 -24.91 15.21 10.14
N SER A 356 -23.72 14.60 10.14
CA SER A 356 -22.81 14.63 11.30
C SER A 356 -22.15 15.99 11.55
N GLY A 357 -22.31 16.94 10.62
CA GLY A 357 -21.67 18.24 10.66
C GLY A 357 -20.19 18.22 10.23
N ILE A 358 -19.67 17.10 9.71
CA ILE A 358 -18.35 17.08 9.08
C ILE A 358 -18.37 17.96 7.83
N ASP A 359 -17.34 18.73 7.64
CA ASP A 359 -17.11 19.54 6.44
C ASP A 359 -16.89 18.62 5.22
N GLY A 360 -17.45 18.99 4.07
CA GLY A 360 -17.37 18.19 2.85
C GLY A 360 -15.94 17.96 2.38
N GLU A 361 -15.06 18.94 2.53
CA GLU A 361 -13.62 18.82 2.29
C GLU A 361 -12.99 17.74 3.17
N GLN A 362 -13.29 17.74 4.46
CA GLN A 362 -12.81 16.75 5.42
C GLN A 362 -13.37 15.37 5.14
N MET A 363 -14.67 15.26 4.80
CA MET A 363 -15.26 13.99 4.42
C MET A 363 -14.59 13.43 3.18
N HIS A 364 -14.35 14.22 2.15
CA HIS A 364 -13.70 13.77 0.92
C HIS A 364 -12.31 13.16 1.19
N GLN A 365 -11.51 13.81 2.03
CA GLN A 365 -10.19 13.31 2.42
C GLN A 365 -10.22 12.05 3.28
N LEU A 366 -11.27 11.87 4.09
CA LEU A 366 -11.42 10.73 5.02
C LEU A 366 -12.26 9.60 4.47
N PHE A 367 -13.01 9.80 3.38
CA PHE A 367 -14.06 8.90 2.94
C PHE A 367 -13.57 7.47 2.71
N GLY A 368 -12.48 7.30 1.95
CA GLY A 368 -11.88 5.99 1.73
C GLY A 368 -11.39 5.31 3.00
N LEU A 369 -10.78 6.09 3.93
CA LEU A 369 -10.32 5.57 5.22
C LEU A 369 -11.50 5.11 6.10
N LEU A 370 -12.58 5.88 6.16
CA LEU A 370 -13.76 5.54 6.95
C LEU A 370 -14.51 4.34 6.38
N TYR A 371 -14.60 4.24 5.07
CA TYR A 371 -15.18 3.10 4.38
C TYR A 371 -14.39 1.82 4.63
N GLN A 372 -13.07 1.84 4.44
CA GLN A 372 -12.23 0.66 4.72
C GLN A 372 -12.30 0.23 6.19
N LYS A 373 -12.36 1.20 7.13
CA LYS A 373 -12.54 0.93 8.56
C LYS A 373 -13.88 0.24 8.83
N THR A 374 -14.94 0.70 8.18
CA THR A 374 -16.29 0.15 8.31
C THR A 374 -16.34 -1.32 7.90
N LEU A 375 -15.83 -1.66 6.71
CA LEU A 375 -15.82 -3.05 6.25
C LEU A 375 -14.80 -3.94 6.97
N TYR A 376 -13.63 -3.40 7.32
CA TYR A 376 -12.68 -4.11 8.20
C TYR A 376 -13.33 -4.50 9.52
N GLY A 377 -14.15 -3.61 10.11
CA GLY A 377 -14.89 -3.85 11.34
C GLY A 377 -15.81 -5.08 11.27
N VAL A 378 -16.38 -5.38 10.10
CA VAL A 378 -17.21 -6.58 9.89
C VAL A 378 -16.40 -7.86 10.11
N PHE A 379 -15.22 -7.94 9.48
CA PHE A 379 -14.34 -9.10 9.66
C PHE A 379 -13.79 -9.20 11.09
N ARG A 380 -13.44 -8.07 11.70
CA ARG A 380 -12.97 -8.02 13.09
C ARG A 380 -14.02 -8.55 14.07
N LYS A 381 -15.30 -8.22 13.89
CA LYS A 381 -16.42 -8.71 14.69
C LYS A 381 -16.48 -10.24 14.74
N HIS A 382 -16.14 -10.90 13.63
CA HIS A 382 -16.09 -12.36 13.53
C HIS A 382 -14.72 -12.96 13.91
N GLY A 383 -13.77 -12.15 14.36
CA GLY A 383 -12.40 -12.61 14.64
C GLY A 383 -11.65 -13.06 13.39
N MET A 384 -12.11 -12.73 12.20
CA MET A 384 -11.57 -13.15 10.92
C MET A 384 -10.59 -12.11 10.36
N ARG A 385 -9.43 -12.57 9.89
CA ARG A 385 -8.56 -11.74 9.06
C ARG A 385 -9.02 -11.78 7.59
N THR A 386 -8.80 -10.67 6.92
CA THR A 386 -9.09 -10.47 5.49
C THR A 386 -7.87 -9.90 4.77
N CYS A 387 -7.99 -9.67 3.48
CA CYS A 387 -7.05 -8.92 2.66
C CYS A 387 -7.84 -8.10 1.64
N LEU A 388 -8.10 -6.83 1.97
CA LEU A 388 -8.90 -5.92 1.16
C LEU A 388 -8.04 -5.24 0.08
N ASP A 389 -8.67 -4.92 -1.05
CA ASP A 389 -8.08 -4.03 -2.05
C ASP A 389 -8.82 -2.70 -1.97
N VAL A 390 -8.09 -1.60 -1.85
CA VAL A 390 -8.71 -0.29 -1.70
C VAL A 390 -8.18 0.69 -2.73
N ARG A 391 -9.06 1.57 -3.20
CA ARG A 391 -8.67 2.65 -4.09
C ARG A 391 -8.19 3.87 -3.29
N ALA A 392 -8.87 4.19 -2.20
CA ALA A 392 -8.57 5.36 -1.39
C ALA A 392 -8.25 4.99 0.06
N SER A 393 -7.27 5.66 0.62
CA SER A 393 -6.85 5.52 2.02
C SER A 393 -6.24 6.85 2.50
N GLY A 394 -5.68 6.88 3.71
CA GLY A 394 -5.15 8.11 4.29
C GLY A 394 -4.11 7.88 5.38
N ALA A 395 -3.87 8.90 6.18
CA ALA A 395 -2.93 8.85 7.30
C ALA A 395 -3.42 7.88 8.40
N LEU A 396 -2.48 7.24 9.09
CA LEU A 396 -2.71 6.30 10.19
C LEU A 396 -3.44 5.00 9.78
N ALA A 397 -3.39 4.63 8.49
CA ALA A 397 -4.06 3.46 7.95
C ALA A 397 -3.26 2.15 8.06
N SER A 398 -2.04 2.18 8.60
CA SER A 398 -1.14 1.01 8.65
C SER A 398 -1.72 -0.25 9.32
N PRO A 399 -2.67 -0.20 10.30
CA PRO A 399 -3.23 -1.39 10.92
C PRO A 399 -4.16 -2.21 10.01
N TYR A 400 -4.75 -1.58 8.99
CA TYR A 400 -5.74 -2.24 8.16
C TYR A 400 -5.08 -3.21 7.18
N PRO A 401 -5.63 -4.43 7.01
CA PRO A 401 -5.11 -5.43 6.06
C PRO A 401 -5.56 -5.09 4.64
N VAL A 402 -5.09 -3.95 4.15
CA VAL A 402 -5.45 -3.41 2.83
C VAL A 402 -4.21 -3.25 1.97
N SER A 403 -4.38 -3.42 0.67
CA SER A 403 -3.42 -2.99 -0.33
C SER A 403 -4.09 -2.00 -1.27
N ILE A 404 -3.41 -0.88 -1.52
CA ILE A 404 -3.90 0.12 -2.47
C ILE A 404 -3.57 -0.34 -3.88
N TYR A 405 -4.48 -0.12 -4.82
CA TYR A 405 -4.29 -0.33 -6.24
C TYR A 405 -4.67 0.95 -7.01
N SER A 406 -4.30 1.04 -8.28
CA SER A 406 -4.56 2.19 -9.13
C SER A 406 -4.79 1.77 -10.57
N ASP A 407 -5.43 2.64 -11.35
CA ASP A 407 -5.52 2.55 -12.81
C ASP A 407 -4.28 3.12 -13.52
N THR A 408 -3.21 3.41 -12.80
CA THR A 408 -1.94 3.77 -13.41
C THR A 408 -1.20 2.52 -13.87
N TYR A 409 -0.66 2.55 -15.09
CA TYR A 409 -0.04 1.37 -15.72
C TYR A 409 1.39 1.63 -16.19
N ASP A 410 1.97 2.76 -15.85
CA ASP A 410 3.39 3.02 -16.04
C ASP A 410 4.22 2.15 -15.07
N LEU A 411 5.14 1.34 -15.61
CA LEU A 411 5.87 0.37 -14.80
C LEU A 411 6.88 1.03 -13.86
N GLU A 412 7.46 2.16 -14.26
CA GLU A 412 8.37 2.93 -13.42
C GLU A 412 7.62 3.53 -12.23
N ASP A 413 6.43 4.09 -12.47
CA ASP A 413 5.55 4.58 -11.41
C ASP A 413 5.16 3.44 -10.44
N TYR A 414 4.92 2.22 -10.93
CA TYR A 414 4.62 1.06 -10.09
C TYR A 414 5.70 0.83 -9.04
N VAL A 415 6.97 0.85 -9.44
CA VAL A 415 8.09 0.57 -8.53
C VAL A 415 8.30 1.75 -7.58
N ARG A 416 8.22 2.99 -8.08
CA ARG A 416 8.32 4.21 -7.26
C ARG A 416 7.23 4.25 -6.17
N MET A 417 6.02 3.84 -6.51
CA MET A 417 4.91 3.79 -5.55
C MET A 417 5.15 2.76 -4.44
N VAL A 418 5.83 1.64 -4.70
CA VAL A 418 6.24 0.70 -3.64
C VAL A 418 7.18 1.40 -2.64
N CYS A 419 8.15 2.16 -3.15
CA CYS A 419 9.10 2.91 -2.33
C CYS A 419 8.39 3.98 -1.47
N ASN A 420 7.52 4.79 -2.08
CA ASN A 420 6.79 5.84 -1.38
C ASN A 420 5.81 5.29 -0.34
N ALA A 421 5.04 4.25 -0.69
CA ALA A 421 4.10 3.60 0.22
C ALA A 421 4.81 3.06 1.47
N GLY A 422 5.97 2.44 1.31
CA GLY A 422 6.80 1.89 2.39
C GLY A 422 7.27 2.93 3.40
N LEU A 423 7.27 4.23 3.07
CA LEU A 423 7.63 5.33 3.97
C LEU A 423 6.45 5.94 4.72
N THR A 424 5.22 5.54 4.43
CA THR A 424 4.01 6.23 4.91
C THR A 424 3.01 5.32 5.60
N GLY A 425 3.40 4.07 5.89
CA GLY A 425 2.52 3.10 6.53
C GLY A 425 1.44 2.54 5.60
N LEU A 426 1.62 2.68 4.29
CA LEU A 426 0.72 2.15 3.27
C LEU A 426 1.33 0.90 2.61
N LEU A 427 0.47 0.08 2.02
CA LEU A 427 0.86 -1.03 1.15
C LEU A 427 0.32 -0.75 -0.25
N TRP A 428 1.15 -1.01 -1.24
CA TRP A 428 0.83 -0.82 -2.64
C TRP A 428 1.02 -2.13 -3.41
N SER A 429 0.09 -2.41 -4.33
CA SER A 429 0.18 -3.55 -5.24
C SER A 429 -0.23 -3.13 -6.64
N PRO A 430 0.67 -3.24 -7.62
CA PRO A 430 0.29 -3.04 -9.01
C PRO A 430 -0.67 -4.12 -9.48
N GLU A 431 -1.58 -3.76 -10.37
CA GLU A 431 -2.41 -4.71 -11.10
C GLU A 431 -1.72 -5.14 -12.40
N VAL A 432 -1.66 -6.45 -12.66
CA VAL A 432 -1.27 -6.98 -13.96
C VAL A 432 -2.53 -7.14 -14.80
N ARG A 433 -2.63 -6.40 -15.88
CA ARG A 433 -3.79 -6.38 -16.80
C ARG A 433 -3.36 -6.71 -18.23
N GLU A 434 -4.13 -6.24 -19.21
CA GLU A 434 -3.67 -6.19 -20.60
C GLU A 434 -2.33 -5.45 -20.71
N SER A 435 -1.46 -5.90 -21.56
CA SER A 435 -0.11 -5.38 -21.75
C SER A 435 0.19 -5.18 -23.24
N ALA A 436 1.15 -4.32 -23.54
CA ALA A 436 1.48 -4.00 -24.92
C ALA A 436 2.08 -5.18 -25.68
N ASP A 437 2.93 -5.97 -24.99
CA ASP A 437 3.63 -7.12 -25.55
C ASP A 437 4.05 -8.10 -24.43
N GLU A 438 4.72 -9.18 -24.81
CA GLU A 438 5.23 -10.22 -23.91
C GLU A 438 6.22 -9.67 -22.88
N GLU A 439 7.11 -8.77 -23.29
CA GLU A 439 8.09 -8.16 -22.40
C GLU A 439 7.43 -7.29 -21.34
N ASP A 440 6.55 -6.36 -21.74
CA ASP A 440 5.81 -5.50 -20.83
C ASP A 440 5.01 -6.32 -19.82
N PHE A 441 4.34 -7.39 -20.28
CA PHE A 441 3.58 -8.28 -19.42
C PHE A 441 4.45 -8.94 -18.35
N PHE A 442 5.56 -9.59 -18.72
CA PHE A 442 6.39 -10.31 -17.76
C PHE A 442 7.12 -9.37 -16.81
N ARG A 443 7.54 -8.18 -17.25
CA ARG A 443 8.10 -7.17 -16.34
C ARG A 443 7.10 -6.75 -15.26
N ARG A 444 5.83 -6.59 -15.60
CA ARG A 444 4.75 -6.32 -14.63
C ARG A 444 4.54 -7.50 -13.69
N VAL A 445 4.55 -8.73 -14.18
CA VAL A 445 4.44 -9.93 -13.34
C VAL A 445 5.61 -10.02 -12.35
N GLN A 446 6.84 -9.73 -12.80
CA GLN A 446 8.02 -9.70 -11.92
C GLN A 446 7.87 -8.69 -10.77
N VAL A 447 7.31 -7.51 -11.02
CA VAL A 447 7.01 -6.54 -9.94
C VAL A 447 5.89 -7.04 -9.04
N ALA A 448 4.82 -7.59 -9.61
CA ALA A 448 3.67 -8.07 -8.84
C ALA A 448 4.04 -9.19 -7.87
N VAL A 449 4.85 -10.17 -8.28
CA VAL A 449 5.26 -11.27 -7.39
C VAL A 449 6.20 -10.82 -6.26
N LEU A 450 6.83 -9.65 -6.39
CA LEU A 450 7.70 -9.02 -5.39
C LEU A 450 6.98 -7.95 -4.55
N SER A 451 5.69 -7.68 -4.79
CA SER A 451 4.92 -6.64 -4.09
C SER A 451 4.05 -7.21 -2.97
N ALA A 452 3.25 -6.36 -2.30
CA ALA A 452 2.40 -6.76 -1.17
C ALA A 452 1.38 -7.83 -1.54
N GLN A 453 0.75 -7.72 -2.72
CA GLN A 453 -0.12 -8.73 -3.32
C GLN A 453 0.31 -9.03 -4.75
N THR A 454 0.07 -10.25 -5.20
CA THR A 454 0.17 -10.60 -6.62
C THR A 454 -1.23 -10.56 -7.23
N LEU A 455 -1.52 -9.48 -7.95
CA LEU A 455 -2.85 -9.14 -8.42
C LEU A 455 -2.92 -9.11 -9.94
N PHE A 456 -3.69 -10.05 -10.51
CA PHE A 456 -4.06 -10.06 -11.93
C PHE A 456 -5.49 -9.55 -12.08
N ASN A 457 -5.71 -8.64 -13.01
CA ASN A 457 -7.02 -8.05 -13.28
C ASN A 457 -7.44 -8.27 -14.74
N GLY A 458 -8.36 -9.19 -14.95
CA GLY A 458 -8.96 -9.47 -16.26
C GLY A 458 -10.05 -8.48 -16.68
N TRP A 459 -9.98 -7.21 -16.24
CA TRP A 459 -11.02 -6.19 -16.43
C TRP A 459 -11.65 -6.17 -17.83
N TYR A 460 -10.83 -6.25 -18.88
CA TYR A 460 -11.26 -6.30 -20.27
C TYR A 460 -11.10 -7.67 -20.92
N LEU A 461 -10.47 -8.63 -20.24
CA LEU A 461 -10.02 -9.90 -20.80
C LEU A 461 -10.85 -11.08 -20.27
N ARG A 462 -11.45 -11.84 -21.16
CA ARG A 462 -12.18 -13.07 -20.84
C ARG A 462 -11.26 -14.19 -20.36
N ASN A 463 -10.05 -14.24 -20.92
CA ASN A 463 -9.03 -15.23 -20.61
C ASN A 463 -7.83 -14.57 -19.93
N PRO A 464 -7.00 -15.32 -19.20
CA PRO A 464 -5.77 -14.81 -18.65
C PRO A 464 -4.90 -14.11 -19.70
N ALA A 465 -4.31 -12.95 -19.33
CA ALA A 465 -3.55 -12.11 -20.24
C ALA A 465 -2.35 -12.83 -20.88
N TRP A 466 -1.73 -13.79 -20.20
CA TRP A 466 -0.62 -14.59 -20.73
C TRP A 466 -0.98 -15.48 -21.91
N LEU A 467 -2.26 -15.73 -22.15
CA LEU A 467 -2.72 -16.49 -23.32
C LEU A 467 -2.86 -15.59 -24.55
N GLN A 468 -3.21 -14.31 -24.35
CA GLN A 468 -3.35 -13.32 -25.40
C GLN A 468 -3.37 -11.90 -24.81
N PHE A 469 -2.47 -11.03 -25.23
CA PHE A 469 -2.38 -9.65 -24.77
C PHE A 469 -3.37 -8.72 -25.47
N ASP A 470 -3.67 -8.99 -26.76
CA ASP A 470 -4.68 -8.22 -27.48
C ASP A 470 -6.07 -8.49 -26.93
N LYS A 471 -6.77 -7.42 -26.58
CA LYS A 471 -8.08 -7.44 -25.94
C LYS A 471 -9.15 -8.11 -26.81
N GLN A 472 -9.17 -7.81 -28.12
CA GLN A 472 -10.17 -8.36 -29.00
C GLN A 472 -9.93 -9.85 -29.22
N LEU A 473 -8.72 -10.22 -29.59
CA LEU A 473 -8.34 -11.62 -29.83
C LEU A 473 -8.51 -12.49 -28.58
N ASN A 474 -8.20 -11.95 -27.39
CA ASN A 474 -8.42 -12.63 -26.12
C ASN A 474 -9.91 -12.96 -25.89
N ASN A 475 -10.80 -12.01 -26.16
CA ASN A 475 -12.24 -12.20 -26.00
C ASN A 475 -12.86 -13.10 -27.10
N GLU A 476 -12.17 -13.31 -28.19
CA GLU A 476 -12.53 -14.25 -29.29
C GLU A 476 -11.90 -15.65 -29.11
N ASP A 477 -11.28 -15.94 -27.98
CA ASP A 477 -10.56 -17.20 -27.67
C ASP A 477 -9.41 -17.50 -28.66
N LYS A 478 -8.82 -16.46 -29.28
CA LYS A 478 -7.68 -16.56 -30.19
C LYS A 478 -6.37 -16.34 -29.42
N PHE A 479 -5.66 -17.43 -29.17
CA PHE A 479 -4.47 -17.40 -28.33
C PHE A 479 -3.19 -17.20 -29.13
N LEU A 480 -2.16 -16.69 -28.45
CA LEU A 480 -0.82 -16.52 -29.01
C LEU A 480 -0.18 -17.87 -29.35
N PRO A 481 0.66 -17.98 -30.38
CA PRO A 481 1.48 -19.15 -30.61
C PRO A 481 2.37 -19.49 -29.40
N THR A 482 2.76 -18.48 -28.60
CA THR A 482 3.59 -18.60 -27.40
C THR A 482 2.78 -18.84 -26.12
N ALA A 483 1.45 -18.97 -26.17
CA ALA A 483 0.57 -19.07 -25.01
C ALA A 483 1.00 -20.14 -23.99
N THR A 484 1.40 -21.33 -24.47
CA THR A 484 1.88 -22.42 -23.60
C THR A 484 3.19 -22.03 -22.89
N LYS A 485 4.15 -21.46 -23.61
CA LYS A 485 5.40 -20.96 -23.03
C LYS A 485 5.15 -19.87 -22.02
N ASN A 486 4.26 -18.94 -22.33
CA ASN A 486 3.88 -17.84 -21.44
C ASN A 486 3.22 -18.36 -20.16
N GLU A 487 2.34 -19.36 -20.29
CA GLU A 487 1.74 -20.06 -19.13
C GLU A 487 2.80 -20.67 -18.21
N ASP A 488 3.84 -21.31 -18.79
CA ASP A 488 4.93 -21.91 -18.03
C ASP A 488 5.75 -20.85 -17.28
N VAL A 489 6.05 -19.71 -17.91
CA VAL A 489 6.77 -18.60 -17.28
C VAL A 489 5.95 -17.98 -16.15
N VAL A 490 4.65 -17.72 -16.36
CA VAL A 490 3.77 -17.22 -15.30
C VAL A 490 3.70 -18.19 -14.13
N ARG A 491 3.54 -19.48 -14.41
CA ARG A 491 3.52 -20.53 -13.37
C ARG A 491 4.83 -20.53 -12.56
N GLN A 492 5.98 -20.40 -13.22
CA GLN A 492 7.29 -20.32 -12.55
C GLN A 492 7.38 -19.10 -11.63
N LEU A 493 6.99 -17.91 -12.09
CA LEU A 493 7.01 -16.68 -11.30
C LEU A 493 6.02 -16.74 -10.11
N LEU A 494 4.83 -17.31 -10.33
CA LEU A 494 3.86 -17.50 -9.24
C LEU A 494 4.29 -18.55 -8.24
N ASN A 495 4.94 -19.63 -8.68
CA ASN A 495 5.54 -20.62 -7.81
C ASN A 495 6.63 -20.01 -6.93
N PHE A 496 7.45 -19.10 -7.48
CA PHE A 496 8.39 -18.33 -6.67
C PHE A 496 7.65 -17.51 -5.61
N ARG A 497 6.57 -16.79 -5.98
CA ARG A 497 5.76 -16.04 -5.00
C ARG A 497 5.26 -16.92 -3.88
N MET A 498 4.70 -18.09 -4.20
CA MET A 498 4.18 -19.03 -3.20
C MET A 498 5.30 -19.58 -2.30
N SER A 499 6.47 -19.84 -2.86
CA SER A 499 7.63 -20.29 -2.07
C SER A 499 8.10 -19.22 -1.06
N LEU A 500 7.90 -17.93 -1.38
CA LEU A 500 8.32 -16.81 -0.54
C LEU A 500 7.30 -16.48 0.58
N VAL A 501 6.09 -17.04 0.54
CA VAL A 501 5.02 -16.72 1.52
C VAL A 501 5.46 -16.86 2.98
N PRO A 502 6.18 -17.89 3.43
CA PRO A 502 6.65 -18.00 4.81
C PRO A 502 7.53 -16.80 5.24
N TYR A 503 8.43 -16.36 4.37
CA TYR A 503 9.26 -15.19 4.62
C TYR A 503 8.42 -13.90 4.67
N LEU A 504 7.55 -13.69 3.69
CA LEU A 504 6.65 -12.52 3.65
C LEU A 504 5.77 -12.45 4.89
N TYR A 505 5.19 -13.56 5.30
CA TYR A 505 4.32 -13.62 6.48
C TYR A 505 5.06 -13.20 7.75
N ALA A 506 6.33 -13.59 7.89
CA ALA A 506 7.18 -13.12 8.99
C ALA A 506 7.42 -11.60 8.92
N GLN A 507 7.58 -11.02 7.72
CA GLN A 507 7.73 -9.56 7.59
C GLN A 507 6.43 -8.82 7.95
N PHE A 508 5.26 -9.34 7.60
CA PHE A 508 3.97 -8.77 8.03
C PHE A 508 3.77 -8.90 9.55
N ALA A 509 4.21 -10.00 10.17
CA ALA A 509 4.20 -10.12 11.63
C ALA A 509 5.11 -9.08 12.31
N ARG A 510 6.29 -8.81 11.75
CA ARG A 510 7.17 -7.72 12.20
C ARG A 510 6.52 -6.36 11.99
N TYR A 511 5.84 -6.17 10.85
CA TYR A 511 5.09 -4.93 10.61
C TYR A 511 4.04 -4.71 11.69
N ARG A 512 3.26 -5.74 12.02
CA ARG A 512 2.23 -5.69 13.08
C ARG A 512 2.81 -5.38 14.45
N THR A 513 3.93 -6.01 14.83
CA THR A 513 4.47 -5.96 16.20
C THR A 513 5.59 -4.95 16.40
N GLU A 514 6.34 -4.61 15.34
CA GLU A 514 7.50 -3.72 15.43
C GLU A 514 7.29 -2.41 14.68
N GLY A 515 6.24 -2.32 13.82
CA GLY A 515 5.99 -1.17 12.95
C GLY A 515 6.93 -1.08 11.74
N THR A 516 7.74 -2.10 11.48
CA THR A 516 8.69 -2.13 10.36
C THR A 516 8.00 -2.55 9.07
N PRO A 517 7.92 -1.70 8.02
CA PRO A 517 7.23 -2.04 6.78
C PRO A 517 7.87 -3.26 6.08
N PRO A 518 7.05 -4.15 5.50
CA PRO A 518 7.56 -5.33 4.77
C PRO A 518 8.23 -4.98 3.44
N PHE A 519 7.79 -3.90 2.80
CA PHE A 519 8.33 -3.35 1.54
C PHE A 519 8.77 -1.91 1.79
N LYS A 520 9.98 -1.56 1.43
CA LYS A 520 10.54 -0.25 1.79
C LYS A 520 11.69 0.17 0.87
N PRO A 521 11.90 1.48 0.66
CA PRO A 521 13.03 1.96 -0.13
C PRO A 521 14.35 1.75 0.61
N LEU A 522 15.45 1.79 -0.16
CA LEU A 522 16.80 1.60 0.36
C LEU A 522 17.16 2.62 1.45
N VAL A 523 16.77 3.87 1.26
CA VAL A 523 17.08 4.98 2.18
C VAL A 523 16.61 4.71 3.62
N LEU A 524 15.56 3.92 3.81
CA LEU A 524 15.05 3.62 5.16
C LEU A 524 16.05 2.78 5.98
N ASN A 525 16.77 1.85 5.34
CA ASN A 525 17.79 1.03 5.99
C ASN A 525 19.20 1.61 5.85
N TYR A 526 19.43 2.48 4.87
CA TYR A 526 20.72 3.08 4.55
C TYR A 526 20.63 4.62 4.49
N PRO A 527 20.20 5.30 5.58
CA PRO A 527 19.89 6.74 5.58
C PRO A 527 21.11 7.63 5.33
N ASN A 528 22.32 7.13 5.60
CA ASN A 528 23.59 7.85 5.42
C ASN A 528 24.24 7.54 4.05
N ASP A 529 23.70 6.63 3.28
CA ASP A 529 24.16 6.30 1.94
C ASP A 529 23.58 7.29 0.92
N LYS A 530 24.45 8.13 0.38
CA LYS A 530 24.04 9.18 -0.58
C LYS A 530 23.46 8.60 -1.88
N ALA A 531 23.89 7.42 -2.32
CA ALA A 531 23.33 6.76 -3.49
C ALA A 531 21.92 6.25 -3.19
N ALA A 532 21.73 5.61 -2.03
CA ALA A 532 20.42 5.09 -1.61
C ALA A 532 19.37 6.19 -1.45
N ALA A 533 19.76 7.43 -1.15
CA ALA A 533 18.86 8.54 -0.87
C ALA A 533 17.92 8.90 -2.04
N ALA A 534 18.33 8.68 -3.27
CA ALA A 534 17.57 9.04 -4.48
C ALA A 534 17.01 7.82 -5.24
N ILE A 535 17.33 6.60 -4.80
CA ILE A 535 16.88 5.37 -5.50
C ILE A 535 15.41 5.11 -5.21
N ASP A 536 14.60 5.16 -6.25
CA ASP A 536 13.15 4.96 -6.23
C ASP A 536 12.67 3.80 -7.12
N ASN A 537 13.61 3.08 -7.74
CA ASN A 537 13.34 1.97 -8.64
C ASN A 537 13.93 0.62 -8.16
N GLN A 538 14.29 0.57 -6.89
CA GLN A 538 14.71 -0.62 -6.16
C GLN A 538 14.12 -0.56 -4.75
N PHE A 539 13.74 -1.70 -4.19
CA PHE A 539 13.17 -1.73 -2.84
C PHE A 539 13.56 -3.01 -2.08
N LEU A 540 13.61 -2.88 -0.76
CA LEU A 540 13.84 -4.01 0.12
C LEU A 540 12.52 -4.72 0.44
N ILE A 541 12.57 -6.06 0.51
CA ILE A 541 11.54 -6.93 1.07
C ILE A 541 12.09 -7.49 2.38
N GLY A 542 11.56 -7.02 3.50
CA GLY A 542 12.22 -7.19 4.79
C GLY A 542 13.57 -6.47 4.84
N ASP A 543 14.57 -7.10 5.47
CA ASP A 543 15.93 -6.55 5.59
C ASP A 543 16.94 -7.27 4.70
N ASP A 544 16.56 -8.38 4.09
CA ASP A 544 17.46 -9.36 3.50
C ASP A 544 17.34 -9.51 1.99
N LEU A 545 16.24 -9.09 1.39
CA LEU A 545 15.96 -9.22 -0.03
C LEU A 545 15.90 -7.84 -0.69
N LEU A 546 16.58 -7.68 -1.83
CA LEU A 546 16.57 -6.46 -2.62
C LEU A 546 15.97 -6.74 -4.00
N ALA A 547 14.78 -6.22 -4.23
CA ALA A 547 14.08 -6.26 -5.51
C ALA A 547 14.61 -5.17 -6.44
N CYS A 548 14.98 -5.56 -7.66
CA CYS A 548 15.58 -4.68 -8.67
C CYS A 548 14.85 -4.82 -10.02
N PRO A 549 13.55 -4.50 -10.13
CA PRO A 549 12.77 -4.70 -11.35
C PRO A 549 13.36 -3.92 -12.54
N ILE A 550 13.30 -4.49 -13.72
CA ILE A 550 13.59 -3.77 -14.97
C ILE A 550 12.35 -2.99 -15.35
N VAL A 551 12.45 -1.67 -15.39
CA VAL A 551 11.34 -0.76 -15.73
C VAL A 551 11.37 -0.26 -17.18
N GLY A 552 12.47 -0.51 -17.89
CA GLY A 552 12.65 -0.19 -19.30
C GLY A 552 12.59 -1.42 -20.20
N LYS A 553 13.07 -1.25 -21.45
CA LYS A 553 13.22 -2.33 -22.43
C LYS A 553 14.53 -3.09 -22.25
N GLY A 554 14.53 -4.37 -22.61
CA GLY A 554 15.70 -5.26 -22.54
C GLY A 554 15.83 -5.99 -21.21
N ASN A 555 16.90 -6.76 -21.10
CA ASN A 555 17.14 -7.66 -19.97
C ASN A 555 18.23 -7.15 -19.03
N GLU A 556 18.82 -6.00 -19.31
CA GLU A 556 19.94 -5.44 -18.54
C GLU A 556 19.54 -4.15 -17.82
N ARG A 557 20.10 -3.95 -16.64
CA ARG A 557 20.00 -2.67 -15.93
C ARG A 557 21.17 -2.45 -14.98
N MET A 558 21.46 -1.18 -14.70
CA MET A 558 22.31 -0.79 -13.59
C MET A 558 21.55 -0.93 -12.27
N VAL A 559 22.09 -1.69 -11.33
CA VAL A 559 21.55 -1.91 -9.98
C VAL A 559 22.57 -1.41 -8.97
N TYR A 560 22.13 -0.59 -8.02
CA TYR A 560 22.93 -0.22 -6.88
C TYR A 560 22.75 -1.25 -5.75
N LEU A 561 23.82 -1.87 -5.31
CA LEU A 561 23.84 -2.75 -4.14
C LEU A 561 24.40 -1.95 -2.96
N PRO A 562 23.66 -1.77 -1.85
CA PRO A 562 24.18 -1.13 -0.64
C PRO A 562 25.36 -1.89 -0.03
N GLU A 563 26.11 -1.26 0.86
CA GLU A 563 27.29 -1.83 1.51
C GLU A 563 27.04 -3.25 2.06
N GLY A 564 28.02 -4.14 1.89
CA GLY A 564 28.01 -5.56 2.19
C GLY A 564 28.07 -6.42 0.95
N ASN A 565 27.85 -7.72 1.09
CA ASN A 565 27.81 -8.64 -0.05
C ASN A 565 26.38 -9.08 -0.36
N TRP A 566 26.13 -9.28 -1.63
CA TRP A 566 24.83 -9.68 -2.15
C TRP A 566 24.95 -10.85 -3.12
N TYR A 567 23.96 -11.71 -3.16
CA TYR A 567 23.90 -12.85 -4.08
C TYR A 567 22.74 -12.65 -5.05
N ASN A 568 22.99 -12.78 -6.35
CA ASN A 568 21.91 -12.88 -7.33
C ASN A 568 21.09 -14.15 -7.03
N PHE A 569 19.80 -14.01 -6.83
CA PHE A 569 18.91 -15.11 -6.44
C PHE A 569 18.86 -16.23 -7.48
N ASN A 570 18.98 -15.90 -8.77
CA ASN A 570 18.84 -16.87 -9.87
C ASN A 570 20.16 -17.63 -10.14
N THR A 571 21.30 -16.93 -10.14
CA THR A 571 22.60 -17.50 -10.51
C THR A 571 23.45 -17.92 -9.31
N ASN A 572 23.11 -17.45 -8.11
CA ASN A 572 23.93 -17.54 -6.89
C ASN A 572 25.27 -16.80 -6.98
N GLU A 573 25.49 -15.97 -7.98
CA GLU A 573 26.68 -15.13 -8.10
C GLU A 573 26.76 -14.13 -6.94
N LYS A 574 27.93 -14.05 -6.32
CA LYS A 574 28.20 -13.09 -5.24
C LYS A 574 28.76 -11.80 -5.81
N LEU A 575 28.14 -10.68 -5.45
CA LEU A 575 28.52 -9.32 -5.82
C LEU A 575 28.82 -8.49 -4.57
N GLU A 576 29.85 -7.64 -4.66
CA GLU A 576 30.21 -6.70 -3.61
C GLU A 576 29.31 -5.46 -3.68
N GLY A 577 28.75 -5.04 -2.54
CA GLY A 577 27.94 -3.82 -2.42
C GLY A 577 28.77 -2.53 -2.27
N GLY A 578 28.08 -1.41 -2.00
CA GLY A 578 28.64 -0.06 -1.98
C GLY A 578 28.86 0.52 -3.39
N ARG A 579 28.36 -0.15 -4.45
CA ARG A 579 28.53 0.25 -5.84
C ARG A 579 27.42 -0.28 -6.76
N SER A 580 27.37 0.25 -7.98
CA SER A 580 26.46 -0.21 -9.02
C SER A 580 27.07 -1.31 -9.87
N HIS A 581 26.22 -2.23 -10.33
CA HIS A 581 26.54 -3.34 -11.20
C HIS A 581 25.61 -3.36 -12.41
N ASN A 582 26.12 -3.67 -13.59
CA ASN A 582 25.26 -4.02 -14.71
C ASN A 582 24.83 -5.48 -14.59
N VAL A 583 23.53 -5.74 -14.51
CA VAL A 583 22.98 -7.07 -14.26
C VAL A 583 21.96 -7.44 -15.33
N HIS A 584 21.87 -8.74 -15.61
CA HIS A 584 20.93 -9.30 -16.56
C HIS A 584 19.84 -10.09 -15.83
N PHE A 585 18.56 -9.90 -16.23
CA PHE A 585 17.44 -10.71 -15.79
C PHE A 585 16.54 -11.07 -16.99
N ALA A 586 16.45 -12.34 -17.29
CA ALA A 586 15.51 -12.84 -18.28
C ALA A 586 14.04 -12.68 -17.82
N LEU A 587 13.09 -12.81 -18.73
CA LEU A 587 11.66 -12.62 -18.43
C LEU A 587 11.12 -13.66 -17.43
N HIS A 588 11.69 -14.85 -17.36
CA HIS A 588 11.33 -15.92 -16.43
C HIS A 588 12.08 -15.84 -15.09
N GLU A 589 13.08 -14.98 -14.98
CA GLU A 589 13.86 -14.80 -13.75
C GLU A 589 13.24 -13.74 -12.84
N VAL A 590 13.49 -13.87 -11.54
CA VAL A 590 13.06 -12.88 -10.56
C VAL A 590 14.19 -11.87 -10.34
N PRO A 591 13.97 -10.56 -10.55
CA PRO A 591 15.00 -9.54 -10.38
C PRO A 591 15.27 -9.28 -8.90
N LEU A 592 16.00 -10.18 -8.26
CA LEU A 592 16.17 -10.24 -6.81
C LEU A 592 17.61 -10.54 -6.40
N PHE A 593 18.10 -9.80 -5.40
CA PHE A 593 19.33 -10.09 -4.69
C PHE A 593 19.04 -10.48 -3.24
N VAL A 594 19.87 -11.34 -2.68
CA VAL A 594 19.82 -11.79 -1.29
C VAL A 594 21.09 -11.34 -0.57
N ARG A 595 20.91 -10.71 0.59
CA ARG A 595 22.03 -10.23 1.41
C ARG A 595 22.82 -11.38 2.02
N GLU A 596 24.15 -11.27 2.06
CA GLU A 596 24.98 -12.24 2.78
C GLU A 596 24.60 -12.36 4.25
N GLY A 597 24.66 -13.55 4.78
CA GLY A 597 24.21 -13.88 6.14
C GLY A 597 22.72 -14.17 6.27
N THR A 598 21.98 -14.25 5.16
CA THR A 598 20.55 -14.57 5.17
C THR A 598 20.31 -16.08 5.16
N ILE A 599 19.36 -16.53 5.98
CA ILE A 599 18.68 -17.82 5.83
C ILE A 599 17.35 -17.56 5.17
N LEU A 600 17.19 -17.92 3.90
CA LEU A 600 15.96 -17.72 3.14
C LEU A 600 15.16 -19.03 3.09
N PRO A 601 14.03 -19.14 3.82
CA PRO A 601 13.16 -20.30 3.76
C PRO A 601 12.25 -20.20 2.55
N LEU A 602 12.38 -21.14 1.64
CA LEU A 602 11.53 -21.25 0.45
C LEU A 602 10.62 -22.48 0.58
N ALA A 603 9.31 -22.26 0.53
CA ALA A 603 8.34 -23.36 0.60
C ALA A 603 8.31 -24.18 -0.69
N GLU A 604 8.02 -25.46 -0.58
CA GLU A 604 7.62 -26.29 -1.71
C GLU A 604 6.28 -25.81 -2.29
N LEU A 605 6.01 -26.17 -3.53
CA LEU A 605 4.90 -25.67 -4.31
C LEU A 605 3.55 -26.07 -3.69
N THR A 606 2.61 -25.14 -3.72
CA THR A 606 1.21 -25.34 -3.38
C THR A 606 0.32 -24.50 -4.29
N ASP A 607 -0.77 -25.06 -4.77
CA ASP A 607 -1.71 -24.37 -5.66
C ASP A 607 -2.54 -23.32 -4.93
N CYS A 608 -2.70 -23.43 -3.61
CA CYS A 608 -3.39 -22.45 -2.75
C CYS A 608 -3.05 -22.62 -1.27
N ILE A 609 -3.36 -21.60 -0.49
CA ILE A 609 -3.18 -21.59 0.96
C ILE A 609 -4.52 -21.84 1.64
N THR A 610 -4.58 -22.91 2.45
CA THR A 610 -5.72 -23.26 3.27
C THR A 610 -5.37 -23.19 4.76
N PRO A 611 -6.35 -23.25 5.67
CA PRO A 611 -6.04 -23.33 7.10
C PRO A 611 -5.18 -24.55 7.48
N GLN A 612 -5.23 -25.63 6.68
CA GLN A 612 -4.48 -26.88 6.88
C GLN A 612 -3.09 -26.88 6.21
N THR A 613 -2.77 -25.86 5.41
CA THR A 613 -1.48 -25.81 4.69
C THR A 613 -0.30 -25.84 5.66
N THR A 614 0.55 -26.84 5.50
CA THR A 614 1.87 -26.94 6.12
C THR A 614 2.94 -26.72 5.05
N PHE A 615 3.75 -25.70 5.21
CA PHE A 615 4.82 -25.39 4.28
C PHE A 615 6.04 -26.29 4.57
N VAL A 616 6.48 -27.01 3.56
CA VAL A 616 7.74 -27.76 3.57
C VAL A 616 8.83 -26.85 3.03
N LEU A 617 9.84 -26.57 3.85
CA LEU A 617 10.84 -25.51 3.58
C LEU A 617 12.16 -26.10 3.09
N ASN A 618 12.66 -25.52 2.02
CA ASN A 618 14.04 -25.67 1.54
C ASN A 618 14.78 -24.36 1.89
N CYS A 619 15.63 -24.41 2.90
CA CYS A 619 16.33 -23.23 3.41
C CYS A 619 17.62 -23.00 2.65
N ARG A 620 17.77 -21.85 1.97
CA ARG A 620 19.03 -21.40 1.37
C ARG A 620 19.80 -20.54 2.37
N VAL A 621 21.06 -20.85 2.61
CA VAL A 621 21.95 -20.13 3.53
C VAL A 621 22.99 -19.40 2.72
N TYR A 622 22.93 -18.07 2.71
CA TYR A 622 23.81 -17.22 1.90
C TYR A 622 25.02 -16.78 2.71
N GLY A 623 26.18 -17.39 2.39
CA GLY A 623 27.44 -17.21 3.10
C GLY A 623 27.58 -18.12 4.33
N LYS A 624 28.82 -18.32 4.77
CA LYS A 624 29.16 -19.28 5.84
C LYS A 624 28.64 -18.89 7.22
N GLN A 625 28.53 -17.57 7.47
CA GLN A 625 28.02 -17.03 8.73
C GLN A 625 26.62 -16.46 8.50
N ALA A 626 25.60 -17.18 8.95
CA ALA A 626 24.22 -16.76 8.80
C ALA A 626 23.64 -16.20 10.10
N ARG A 627 22.85 -15.15 9.97
CA ARG A 627 22.02 -14.60 11.06
C ARG A 627 20.82 -15.51 11.29
N ASN A 628 20.39 -15.61 12.54
CA ASN A 628 19.16 -16.33 12.82
C ASN A 628 17.97 -15.63 12.16
N THR A 629 17.16 -16.40 11.44
CA THR A 629 15.92 -15.94 10.83
C THR A 629 14.74 -16.45 11.66
N SER A 630 13.74 -15.61 11.89
CA SER A 630 12.51 -16.03 12.58
C SER A 630 11.33 -16.03 11.64
N LEU A 631 10.54 -17.10 11.64
CA LEU A 631 9.24 -17.18 11.01
C LEU A 631 8.14 -17.00 12.06
N PHE A 632 6.99 -16.52 11.59
CA PHE A 632 5.79 -16.38 12.39
C PHE A 632 4.81 -17.50 12.07
N GLU A 633 4.30 -18.17 13.09
CA GLU A 633 3.45 -19.36 12.96
C GLU A 633 2.20 -19.22 13.81
N ASP A 634 1.03 -19.16 13.14
CA ASP A 634 -0.30 -19.14 13.77
C ASP A 634 -1.33 -19.86 12.86
N ASP A 635 -2.63 -19.68 13.11
CA ASP A 635 -3.68 -20.28 12.28
C ASP A 635 -3.84 -19.64 10.88
N GLY A 636 -3.23 -18.49 10.63
CA GLY A 636 -3.26 -17.79 9.34
C GLY A 636 -4.56 -17.05 9.01
N ILE A 637 -5.60 -17.15 9.85
CA ILE A 637 -6.95 -16.68 9.52
C ILE A 637 -7.65 -15.90 10.63
N SER A 638 -7.24 -16.05 11.89
CA SER A 638 -7.88 -15.37 13.02
C SER A 638 -6.99 -14.33 13.68
N TYR A 639 -7.54 -13.59 14.62
CA TYR A 639 -6.82 -12.65 15.47
C TYR A 639 -6.34 -13.27 16.80
N ALA A 640 -6.35 -14.61 16.93
CA ALA A 640 -5.88 -15.30 18.12
C ALA A 640 -4.42 -14.98 18.50
N PHE A 641 -3.61 -14.59 17.54
CA PHE A 641 -2.23 -14.15 17.76
C PHE A 641 -2.13 -12.90 18.66
N GLU A 642 -3.13 -12.01 18.67
CA GLU A 642 -3.18 -10.82 19.53
C GLU A 642 -3.28 -11.20 21.01
N SER A 643 -3.83 -12.39 21.30
CA SER A 643 -3.86 -13.01 22.64
C SER A 643 -2.63 -13.91 22.90
N GLY A 644 -1.60 -13.83 22.06
CA GLY A 644 -0.36 -14.59 22.21
C GLY A 644 -0.43 -16.04 21.69
N ILE A 645 -1.48 -16.42 20.95
CA ILE A 645 -1.60 -17.76 20.34
C ILE A 645 -0.86 -17.78 19.01
N TYR A 646 0.45 -17.77 19.07
CA TYR A 646 1.37 -17.90 17.94
C TYR A 646 2.69 -18.51 18.40
N ASN A 647 3.52 -18.93 17.44
CA ASN A 647 4.90 -19.34 17.68
C ASN A 647 5.86 -18.44 16.88
N LYS A 648 7.05 -18.20 17.45
CA LYS A 648 8.25 -17.82 16.70
C LYS A 648 9.02 -19.10 16.38
N VAL A 649 9.29 -19.30 15.11
CA VAL A 649 10.06 -20.44 14.59
C VAL A 649 11.42 -19.92 14.14
N TRP A 650 12.45 -20.24 14.91
CA TRP A 650 13.82 -19.79 14.66
C TRP A 650 14.53 -20.78 13.73
N LEU A 651 15.14 -20.26 12.68
CA LEU A 651 16.04 -20.96 11.79
C LEU A 651 17.45 -20.46 12.07
N SER A 652 18.38 -21.37 12.30
CA SER A 652 19.78 -21.04 12.58
C SER A 652 20.73 -21.97 11.84
N TRP A 653 21.95 -21.48 11.55
CA TRP A 653 22.99 -22.19 10.82
C TRP A 653 24.35 -22.01 11.52
N ASN A 654 25.02 -23.11 11.80
CA ASN A 654 26.39 -23.16 12.35
C ASN A 654 27.23 -24.27 11.69
N GLY A 655 27.09 -24.41 10.35
CA GLY A 655 27.58 -25.57 9.58
C GLY A 655 26.54 -26.69 9.50
N ARG A 656 25.51 -26.67 10.33
CA ARG A 656 24.33 -27.52 10.33
C ARG A 656 23.09 -26.68 10.59
N GLY A 657 22.04 -26.93 9.84
CA GLY A 657 20.74 -26.26 10.03
C GLY A 657 20.01 -26.75 11.27
N ASN A 658 19.38 -25.81 11.99
CA ASN A 658 18.56 -26.12 13.16
C ASN A 658 17.26 -25.31 13.14
N ILE A 659 16.19 -25.90 13.71
CA ILE A 659 14.87 -25.28 13.85
C ILE A 659 14.42 -25.34 15.32
N LYS A 660 14.01 -24.21 15.89
CA LYS A 660 13.47 -24.12 17.26
C LYS A 660 12.15 -23.35 17.26
N ARG A 661 11.14 -23.90 17.93
CA ARG A 661 9.83 -23.23 18.14
C ARG A 661 9.68 -22.75 19.56
N THR A 662 9.11 -21.54 19.70
CA THR A 662 8.74 -20.96 20.98
C THR A 662 7.40 -20.26 20.85
N GLY A 663 6.43 -20.57 21.71
CA GLY A 663 5.11 -19.94 21.69
C GLY A 663 3.99 -20.85 22.16
N LYS A 664 2.74 -20.46 21.91
CA LYS A 664 1.52 -21.13 22.42
C LYS A 664 0.65 -21.76 21.33
N PHE A 665 0.93 -21.54 20.06
CA PHE A 665 0.18 -22.16 18.97
C PHE A 665 0.46 -23.67 18.92
N LYS A 666 -0.59 -24.47 18.87
CA LYS A 666 -0.47 -25.95 18.90
C LYS A 666 -0.25 -26.60 17.54
N GLY A 667 -0.50 -25.84 16.44
CA GLY A 667 -0.28 -26.32 15.09
C GLY A 667 1.18 -26.31 14.67
N VAL A 668 1.47 -26.96 13.54
CA VAL A 668 2.77 -26.96 12.88
C VAL A 668 2.58 -26.50 11.44
N ARG A 669 2.98 -25.27 11.14
CA ARG A 669 2.85 -24.70 9.80
C ARG A 669 4.12 -24.84 8.96
N TYR A 670 5.28 -25.04 9.60
CA TYR A 670 6.55 -25.11 8.92
C TYR A 670 7.31 -26.40 9.28
N LYS A 671 7.77 -27.13 8.24
CA LYS A 671 8.68 -28.27 8.36
C LYS A 671 9.87 -28.05 7.45
N VAL A 672 11.10 -28.11 7.96
CA VAL A 672 12.31 -27.97 7.14
C VAL A 672 12.68 -29.33 6.55
N LYS A 673 12.83 -29.38 5.21
CA LYS A 673 13.23 -30.55 4.45
C LYS A 673 14.73 -30.54 4.16
N SER A 674 15.25 -29.37 3.77
CA SER A 674 16.65 -29.27 3.34
C SER A 674 17.29 -27.93 3.73
N TRP A 675 18.62 -27.95 3.79
CA TRP A 675 19.46 -26.78 3.94
C TRP A 675 20.51 -26.80 2.84
N THR A 676 20.68 -25.68 2.14
CA THR A 676 21.66 -25.53 1.06
C THR A 676 22.50 -24.30 1.33
N LEU A 677 23.81 -24.49 1.48
CA LEU A 677 24.76 -23.40 1.59
C LEU A 677 25.04 -22.82 0.20
N ILE A 678 24.94 -21.50 0.09
CA ILE A 678 25.23 -20.73 -1.11
C ILE A 678 26.48 -19.86 -0.84
N GLY A 679 27.57 -20.13 -1.55
CA GLY A 679 28.86 -19.40 -1.44
C GLY A 679 29.87 -19.96 -0.47
#